data_2cad09969e1eefb833bf8f90f497c569
#
_entry.id   2cad09969e1eefb833bf8f90f497c569
#
_cell.length_a   1.000
_cell.length_b   1.000
_cell.length_c   1.000
_cell.angle_alpha   90.00
_cell.angle_beta   90.00
_cell.angle_gamma   90.00
#
_symmetry.space_group_name_H-M   'P 1'
#
loop_
_entity.id
_entity.type
_entity.pdbx_description
1 polymer ?
#
loop_
_entity_poly.entity_id
_entity_poly.type
_entity_poly.pdbx_seq_one_letter_code
_entity_poly.pdbx_strand_id
1 'polypeptide(L)'
;MPQNTHLQAASDESEQLPEPVHAGQNPRVIHEGAEKLARALTWLPNLPSSPTFVERSHTLGHALRPVFDAVEQPTSELLACDDFRWLYDNSRLLYSDLQAVTIGLKSQTKLPHVRTPNGETIPRVLALAEGFLETVSYEFSEQEFILFVEVFQQTTALNLRELWAVSSALRLVLLEEIAIRGKKLLKSPQENSSNVSVCVRSLRDVGHTNWKDALEPVMSIDRVLDQDPAEAYSRMDFESRQLYRKKVANIAQHSDCSELEVAKAAVKLAEECRHRIYAEPRIALRESHVGFYLVDKGAPLLHQKVRFRPPVGQKIQALMRKHPDEVLLTGVHLLTLAIMSMAVIFLTDAYTSLGLIVFSMFLLFLPSSQSAVQLINFLITSILPAEILPKLDFTDSIPGNCTTMVAVPTLLLNEKQVRGLIENLEVRYLGNHDPNIHFALLSDLPDSREPAREDNPLITLCSELIRELNEKYASQNAGSFFLFHRHRVYNPREKSWMGWERKRGKLLDFNKLLLGQYDSFPVKVGELSILPKIRFVITLDSDTELPRGSAHRMIGTLAHPLNQAIIDPETNTVVDGYGILQPRVGVSVQSTARSRLAAIYAGETGFDIYTRAISDVYQDLYREGSFTGKGIYEVESVHRVLDRRFPRNSLLSHDLLEGAYARAGLVSDIEVIEDYPSHYSAYNRRKHRWLRGDWQIAGWLLPHVPEESVDRVANPISLLSWWKIVDNLRRSLVEPATFFLL
;
A
#
# COMPACT_ATOMS: atom_id res chain seq x y z
N MET A 1 -42.89 -34.14 39.01
CA MET A 1 -44.21 -33.63 38.56
C MET A 1 -44.47 -32.29 39.21
N PRO A 2 -44.97 -31.23 38.50
CA PRO A 2 -45.74 -31.26 37.25
C PRO A 2 -45.10 -30.40 36.15
N GLN A 3 -45.31 -30.77 35.00
CA GLN A 3 -46.15 -30.34 33.85
C GLN A 3 -45.49 -29.27 32.91
N ASN A 4 -45.28 -29.76 31.70
CA ASN A 4 -45.01 -29.05 30.45
C ASN A 4 -45.98 -27.92 30.15
N THR A 5 -45.50 -26.80 29.67
CA THR A 5 -46.25 -25.93 28.77
C THR A 5 -45.39 -25.60 27.56
N HIS A 6 -45.82 -26.11 26.39
CA HIS A 6 -45.37 -25.77 25.08
C HIS A 6 -45.60 -24.29 24.78
N LEU A 7 -44.56 -23.55 24.45
CA LEU A 7 -44.67 -22.30 23.68
C LEU A 7 -44.21 -22.59 22.26
N GLN A 8 -45.16 -22.66 21.37
CA GLN A 8 -45.00 -22.64 19.94
C GLN A 8 -44.34 -21.31 19.53
N ALA A 9 -43.17 -21.42 18.90
CA ALA A 9 -42.57 -20.30 18.18
C ALA A 9 -43.44 -20.01 16.94
N ALA A 10 -44.03 -18.84 16.92
CA ALA A 10 -44.59 -18.27 15.70
C ALA A 10 -43.45 -17.93 14.75
N SER A 11 -43.46 -18.56 13.60
CA SER A 11 -42.62 -18.19 12.48
C SER A 11 -43.03 -16.81 11.98
N ASP A 12 -42.23 -15.79 12.18
CA ASP A 12 -42.27 -14.53 11.46
C ASP A 12 -41.97 -14.80 9.99
N GLU A 13 -43.01 -14.99 9.19
CA GLU A 13 -42.96 -14.75 7.76
C GLU A 13 -42.81 -13.23 7.56
N SER A 14 -41.56 -12.77 7.45
CA SER A 14 -41.29 -11.46 6.87
C SER A 14 -41.77 -11.50 5.40
N GLU A 15 -42.93 -10.94 5.12
CA GLU A 15 -43.33 -10.56 3.75
C GLU A 15 -42.19 -9.74 3.14
N GLN A 16 -41.38 -10.41 2.32
CA GLN A 16 -40.55 -9.72 1.34
C GLN A 16 -41.52 -9.07 0.34
N LEU A 17 -41.70 -7.77 0.49
CA LEU A 17 -42.24 -6.95 -0.57
C LEU A 17 -41.47 -7.22 -1.84
N PRO A 18 -42.08 -7.57 -2.97
CA PRO A 18 -41.40 -7.77 -4.22
C PRO A 18 -40.68 -6.47 -4.57
N GLU A 19 -39.35 -6.52 -4.71
CA GLU A 19 -38.57 -5.42 -5.30
C GLU A 19 -39.24 -5.06 -6.63
N PRO A 20 -39.54 -3.77 -6.89
CA PRO A 20 -40.06 -3.36 -8.17
C PRO A 20 -39.03 -3.73 -9.24
N VAL A 21 -39.36 -4.67 -10.11
CA VAL A 21 -38.63 -4.99 -11.31
C VAL A 21 -38.53 -3.68 -12.11
N HIS A 22 -37.40 -2.99 -12.07
CA HIS A 22 -37.15 -1.84 -12.92
C HIS A 22 -37.25 -2.32 -14.37
N ALA A 23 -38.26 -1.91 -15.08
CA ALA A 23 -38.35 -2.07 -16.51
C ALA A 23 -37.35 -1.12 -17.14
N GLY A 24 -36.08 -1.60 -17.27
CA GLY A 24 -35.01 -0.83 -17.91
C GLY A 24 -35.42 -0.31 -19.28
N GLN A 25 -34.86 0.83 -19.66
CA GLN A 25 -35.10 1.42 -20.99
C GLN A 25 -34.59 0.44 -22.06
N ASN A 26 -35.23 0.45 -23.21
CA ASN A 26 -34.80 -0.40 -24.33
C ASN A 26 -33.35 -0.06 -24.69
N PRO A 27 -32.40 -1.02 -24.74
CA PRO A 27 -31.00 -0.78 -25.07
C PRO A 27 -30.77 0.03 -26.36
N ARG A 28 -31.72 -0.04 -27.31
CA ARG A 28 -31.70 0.77 -28.53
C ARG A 28 -31.84 2.25 -28.26
N VAL A 29 -32.71 2.65 -27.32
CA VAL A 29 -32.92 4.05 -26.95
C VAL A 29 -31.67 4.63 -26.33
N ILE A 30 -30.99 3.85 -25.45
CA ILE A 30 -29.72 4.21 -24.85
C ILE A 30 -28.63 4.41 -25.91
N HIS A 31 -28.54 3.49 -26.86
CA HIS A 31 -27.58 3.55 -27.95
C HIS A 31 -27.81 4.76 -28.85
N GLU A 32 -29.06 4.98 -29.31
CA GLU A 32 -29.42 6.12 -30.15
C GLU A 32 -29.18 7.47 -29.44
N GLY A 33 -29.51 7.56 -28.14
CA GLY A 33 -29.26 8.74 -27.31
C GLY A 33 -27.77 9.07 -27.21
N ALA A 34 -26.94 8.07 -26.92
CA ALA A 34 -25.49 8.24 -26.82
C ALA A 34 -24.83 8.66 -28.14
N GLU A 35 -25.20 8.01 -29.27
CA GLU A 35 -24.71 8.40 -30.59
C GLU A 35 -25.13 9.82 -31.01
N LYS A 36 -26.41 10.16 -30.78
CA LYS A 36 -26.95 11.48 -31.06
C LYS A 36 -26.18 12.56 -30.29
N LEU A 37 -25.95 12.34 -29.00
CA LEU A 37 -25.17 13.25 -28.15
C LEU A 37 -23.73 13.38 -28.68
N ALA A 38 -23.05 12.26 -28.95
CA ALA A 38 -21.67 12.27 -29.41
C ALA A 38 -21.49 13.03 -30.72
N ARG A 39 -22.45 12.95 -31.64
CA ARG A 39 -22.44 13.68 -32.91
C ARG A 39 -22.82 15.16 -32.80
N ALA A 40 -23.64 15.51 -31.79
CA ALA A 40 -24.12 16.88 -31.58
C ALA A 40 -23.11 17.80 -30.90
N LEU A 41 -22.16 17.25 -30.17
CA LEU A 41 -21.15 18.02 -29.43
C LEU A 41 -19.99 18.44 -30.31
N THR A 42 -19.63 19.72 -30.28
CA THR A 42 -18.45 20.24 -30.96
C THR A 42 -17.29 20.33 -29.98
N TRP A 43 -16.22 19.60 -30.27
CA TRP A 43 -15.01 19.59 -29.46
C TRP A 43 -14.28 20.93 -29.48
N LEU A 44 -13.89 21.43 -28.30
CA LEU A 44 -13.14 22.66 -28.13
C LEU A 44 -11.82 22.36 -27.38
N PRO A 45 -10.72 22.09 -28.14
CA PRO A 45 -9.43 21.90 -27.48
C PRO A 45 -8.92 23.21 -26.87
N ASN A 46 -8.40 23.16 -25.66
CA ASN A 46 -7.65 24.26 -25.02
C ASN A 46 -8.43 25.48 -24.49
N LEU A 47 -9.69 25.37 -24.11
CA LEU A 47 -10.29 26.42 -23.27
C LEU A 47 -9.75 26.33 -21.84
N PRO A 48 -9.35 27.48 -21.23
CA PRO A 48 -9.03 27.53 -19.82
C PRO A 48 -10.24 27.06 -19.00
N SER A 49 -10.01 26.44 -17.85
CA SER A 49 -11.05 25.97 -16.94
C SER A 49 -12.19 26.97 -16.82
N SER A 50 -13.36 26.60 -17.33
CA SER A 50 -14.53 27.49 -17.27
C SER A 50 -14.98 27.66 -15.83
N PRO A 51 -15.29 28.88 -15.40
CA PRO A 51 -15.99 29.12 -14.14
C PRO A 51 -17.35 28.39 -14.03
N THR A 52 -17.92 27.98 -15.17
CA THR A 52 -19.26 27.44 -15.32
C THR A 52 -19.61 26.30 -14.35
N PHE A 53 -18.66 25.42 -14.03
CA PHE A 53 -18.92 24.32 -13.12
C PHE A 53 -19.05 24.80 -11.66
N VAL A 54 -18.19 25.72 -11.23
CA VAL A 54 -18.24 26.31 -9.88
C VAL A 54 -19.42 27.27 -9.77
N GLU A 55 -19.69 28.06 -10.82
CA GLU A 55 -20.85 28.97 -10.87
C GLU A 55 -22.17 28.22 -10.80
N ARG A 56 -22.33 27.10 -11.55
CA ARG A 56 -23.55 26.24 -11.46
C ARG A 56 -23.72 25.66 -10.06
N SER A 57 -22.65 25.24 -9.38
CA SER A 57 -22.75 24.73 -8.00
C SER A 57 -23.14 25.83 -6.99
N HIS A 58 -22.70 27.06 -7.21
CA HIS A 58 -23.14 28.21 -6.37
C HIS A 58 -24.58 28.60 -6.63
N THR A 59 -25.02 28.66 -7.90
CA THR A 59 -26.42 28.96 -8.25
C THR A 59 -27.37 27.86 -7.81
N LEU A 60 -26.92 26.59 -7.75
CA LEU A 60 -27.69 25.47 -7.27
C LEU A 60 -28.12 25.63 -5.79
N GLY A 61 -27.20 26.08 -4.93
CA GLY A 61 -27.53 26.34 -3.51
C GLY A 61 -28.66 27.37 -3.36
N HIS A 62 -28.68 28.43 -4.17
CA HIS A 62 -29.76 29.40 -4.21
C HIS A 62 -31.04 28.82 -4.85
N ALA A 63 -30.91 27.94 -5.84
CA ALA A 63 -32.04 27.31 -6.51
C ALA A 63 -32.77 26.30 -5.59
N LEU A 64 -32.07 25.58 -4.74
CA LEU A 64 -32.64 24.62 -3.79
C LEU A 64 -33.18 25.26 -2.52
N ARG A 65 -32.81 26.52 -2.22
CA ARG A 65 -33.25 27.19 -0.98
C ARG A 65 -34.76 27.15 -0.72
N PRO A 66 -35.63 27.45 -1.71
CA PRO A 66 -37.09 27.36 -1.47
C PRO A 66 -37.57 25.95 -1.11
N VAL A 67 -36.90 24.91 -1.62
CA VAL A 67 -37.23 23.52 -1.30
C VAL A 67 -36.77 23.21 0.13
N PHE A 68 -35.58 23.66 0.54
CA PHE A 68 -35.08 23.48 1.91
C PHE A 68 -35.94 24.26 2.93
N ASP A 69 -36.32 25.50 2.64
CA ASP A 69 -37.17 26.31 3.51
C ASP A 69 -38.55 25.63 3.72
N ALA A 70 -39.10 25.01 2.67
CA ALA A 70 -40.36 24.27 2.75
C ALA A 70 -40.23 22.95 3.52
N VAL A 71 -39.05 22.27 3.43
CA VAL A 71 -38.78 21.04 4.17
C VAL A 71 -38.56 21.34 5.66
N GLU A 72 -37.93 22.48 6.01
CA GLU A 72 -37.75 22.89 7.41
C GLU A 72 -39.07 23.30 8.09
N GLN A 73 -40.04 23.88 7.34
CA GLN A 73 -41.34 24.31 7.85
C GLN A 73 -42.48 23.77 6.96
N PRO A 74 -42.75 22.45 6.99
CA PRO A 74 -43.71 21.83 6.11
C PRO A 74 -45.14 22.19 6.51
N THR A 75 -45.97 22.52 5.53
CA THR A 75 -47.45 22.68 5.74
C THR A 75 -48.13 21.32 5.67
N SER A 76 -49.32 21.19 6.30
CA SER A 76 -50.10 19.95 6.26
C SER A 76 -50.50 19.56 4.83
N GLU A 77 -50.70 20.54 3.95
CA GLU A 77 -51.06 20.34 2.55
C GLU A 77 -49.85 19.73 1.77
N LEU A 78 -48.64 20.22 2.02
CA LEU A 78 -47.40 19.68 1.41
C LEU A 78 -47.09 18.26 1.90
N LEU A 79 -47.27 17.97 3.19
CA LEU A 79 -47.07 16.63 3.75
C LEU A 79 -48.10 15.60 3.24
N ALA A 80 -49.21 16.01 2.72
CA ALA A 80 -50.21 15.14 2.08
C ALA A 80 -49.77 14.74 0.65
N CYS A 81 -48.81 15.44 0.04
CA CYS A 81 -48.26 15.15 -1.29
C CYS A 81 -47.13 14.15 -1.22
N ASP A 82 -47.25 13.02 -1.92
CA ASP A 82 -46.22 11.95 -1.89
C ASP A 82 -44.86 12.43 -2.43
N ASP A 83 -44.80 13.21 -3.49
CA ASP A 83 -43.56 13.77 -4.03
C ASP A 83 -42.89 14.73 -3.04
N PHE A 84 -43.68 15.53 -2.25
CA PHE A 84 -43.09 16.37 -1.21
C PHE A 84 -42.55 15.53 -0.03
N ARG A 85 -43.25 14.45 0.32
CA ARG A 85 -42.79 13.53 1.37
C ARG A 85 -41.44 12.92 1.02
N TRP A 86 -41.19 12.57 -0.25
CA TRP A 86 -39.86 12.14 -0.71
C TRP A 86 -38.76 13.18 -0.46
N LEU A 87 -39.05 14.47 -0.73
CA LEU A 87 -38.11 15.56 -0.42
C LEU A 87 -37.86 15.70 1.08
N TYR A 88 -38.91 15.63 1.87
CA TYR A 88 -38.85 15.75 3.32
C TYR A 88 -38.05 14.62 3.96
N ASP A 89 -38.36 13.37 3.62
CA ASP A 89 -37.74 12.18 4.19
C ASP A 89 -36.26 12.05 3.78
N ASN A 90 -35.90 12.57 2.60
CA ASN A 90 -34.53 12.53 2.07
C ASN A 90 -33.75 13.87 2.15
N SER A 91 -34.22 14.81 2.96
CA SER A 91 -33.64 16.14 3.08
C SER A 91 -32.16 16.10 3.44
N ARG A 92 -31.73 15.19 4.34
CA ARG A 92 -30.31 15.00 4.71
C ARG A 92 -29.46 14.56 3.53
N LEU A 93 -29.99 13.70 2.65
CA LEU A 93 -29.31 13.28 1.42
C LEU A 93 -29.08 14.49 0.52
N LEU A 94 -30.10 15.33 0.29
CA LEU A 94 -30.00 16.52 -0.54
C LEU A 94 -28.92 17.49 -0.02
N TYR A 95 -28.86 17.73 1.30
CA TYR A 95 -27.82 18.57 1.92
C TYR A 95 -26.42 17.98 1.77
N SER A 96 -26.27 16.68 2.01
CA SER A 96 -24.97 16.01 1.92
C SER A 96 -24.45 15.97 0.49
N ASP A 97 -25.33 15.71 -0.49
CA ASP A 97 -24.94 15.67 -1.90
C ASP A 97 -24.65 17.07 -2.47
N LEU A 98 -25.36 18.11 -2.06
CA LEU A 98 -25.01 19.49 -2.41
C LEU A 98 -23.59 19.85 -1.90
N GLN A 99 -23.26 19.45 -0.68
CA GLN A 99 -21.92 19.64 -0.12
C GLN A 99 -20.86 18.84 -0.89
N ALA A 100 -21.14 17.56 -1.16
CA ALA A 100 -20.23 16.65 -1.89
C ALA A 100 -19.93 17.16 -3.31
N VAL A 101 -20.98 17.63 -4.03
CA VAL A 101 -20.84 18.24 -5.36
C VAL A 101 -19.98 19.51 -5.28
N THR A 102 -20.24 20.39 -4.31
CA THR A 102 -19.49 21.65 -4.16
C THR A 102 -17.99 21.40 -3.88
N ILE A 103 -17.67 20.41 -3.05
CA ILE A 103 -16.27 20.03 -2.74
C ILE A 103 -15.63 19.31 -3.92
N GLY A 104 -16.32 18.33 -4.50
CA GLY A 104 -15.83 17.51 -5.61
C GLY A 104 -15.50 18.36 -6.83
N LEU A 105 -16.31 19.33 -7.17
CA LEU A 105 -16.13 20.19 -8.33
C LEU A 105 -15.00 21.23 -8.16
N LYS A 106 -14.76 21.72 -6.93
CA LYS A 106 -13.63 22.62 -6.63
C LYS A 106 -12.28 21.96 -6.88
N SER A 107 -12.17 20.67 -6.73
CA SER A 107 -10.94 19.90 -6.95
C SER A 107 -10.65 19.61 -8.43
N GLN A 108 -11.60 19.81 -9.33
CA GLN A 108 -11.55 19.40 -10.74
C GLN A 108 -11.41 20.60 -11.70
N THR A 109 -10.22 21.19 -11.71
CA THR A 109 -9.90 22.39 -12.45
C THR A 109 -9.36 22.11 -13.82
N LYS A 110 -9.69 21.67 -14.81
CA LYS A 110 -9.16 21.46 -16.19
C LYS A 110 -9.84 20.29 -16.90
N LEU A 111 -11.17 20.33 -16.92
CA LEU A 111 -11.94 19.38 -17.71
C LEU A 111 -12.05 19.85 -19.17
N PRO A 112 -12.08 18.92 -20.14
CA PRO A 112 -12.37 19.25 -21.53
C PRO A 112 -13.76 19.87 -21.69
N HIS A 113 -13.87 20.86 -22.56
CA HIS A 113 -15.11 21.56 -22.85
C HIS A 113 -15.62 21.25 -24.24
N VAL A 114 -16.93 21.30 -24.38
CA VAL A 114 -17.65 21.13 -25.64
C VAL A 114 -18.65 22.29 -25.81
N ARG A 115 -19.00 22.57 -27.06
CA ARG A 115 -20.12 23.44 -27.39
C ARG A 115 -21.35 22.58 -27.64
N THR A 116 -22.40 22.85 -26.89
CA THR A 116 -23.71 22.22 -27.09
C THR A 116 -24.42 22.75 -28.34
N PRO A 117 -25.43 22.08 -28.87
CA PRO A 117 -26.23 22.59 -30.01
C PRO A 117 -26.87 23.96 -29.71
N ASN A 118 -27.14 24.29 -28.46
CA ASN A 118 -27.66 25.58 -28.02
C ASN A 118 -26.62 26.69 -27.96
N GLY A 119 -25.36 26.40 -28.31
CA GLY A 119 -24.26 27.36 -28.33
C GLY A 119 -23.55 27.56 -27.00
N GLU A 120 -23.99 26.89 -25.92
CA GLU A 120 -23.33 26.96 -24.63
C GLU A 120 -22.02 26.16 -24.60
N THR A 121 -21.06 26.68 -23.86
CA THR A 121 -19.77 26.00 -23.64
C THR A 121 -19.76 25.42 -22.23
N ILE A 122 -19.80 24.11 -22.12
CA ILE A 122 -19.84 23.37 -20.85
C ILE A 122 -18.77 22.27 -20.81
N PRO A 123 -18.37 21.78 -19.62
CA PRO A 123 -17.54 20.59 -19.52
C PRO A 123 -18.20 19.39 -20.20
N ARG A 124 -17.42 18.63 -20.98
CA ARG A 124 -17.96 17.47 -21.74
C ARG A 124 -18.62 16.42 -20.85
N VAL A 125 -18.07 16.18 -19.66
CA VAL A 125 -18.66 15.25 -18.69
C VAL A 125 -20.03 15.73 -18.19
N LEU A 126 -20.28 17.04 -18.15
CA LEU A 126 -21.58 17.59 -17.79
C LEU A 126 -22.58 17.37 -18.92
N ALA A 127 -22.19 17.64 -20.17
CA ALA A 127 -23.02 17.32 -21.34
C ALA A 127 -23.36 15.83 -21.42
N LEU A 128 -22.41 14.96 -21.05
CA LEU A 128 -22.63 13.51 -20.95
C LEU A 128 -23.68 13.18 -19.89
N ALA A 129 -23.59 13.77 -18.68
CA ALA A 129 -24.52 13.52 -17.58
C ALA A 129 -25.94 14.02 -17.91
N GLU A 130 -26.05 15.23 -18.51
CA GLU A 130 -27.32 15.78 -18.98
C GLU A 130 -27.96 14.88 -20.04
N GLY A 131 -27.23 14.54 -21.09
CA GLY A 131 -27.74 13.72 -22.20
C GLY A 131 -28.12 12.30 -21.76
N PHE A 132 -27.38 11.70 -20.84
CA PHE A 132 -27.74 10.41 -20.28
C PHE A 132 -29.05 10.49 -19.49
N LEU A 133 -29.12 11.39 -18.48
CA LEU A 133 -30.28 11.53 -17.62
C LEU A 133 -31.56 11.94 -18.39
N GLU A 134 -31.43 12.78 -19.42
CA GLU A 134 -32.53 13.08 -20.34
C GLU A 134 -33.01 11.83 -21.11
N THR A 135 -32.04 11.01 -21.60
CA THR A 135 -32.34 9.78 -22.34
C THR A 135 -33.11 8.76 -21.49
N VAL A 136 -32.74 8.64 -20.20
CA VAL A 136 -33.40 7.71 -19.24
C VAL A 136 -34.53 8.39 -18.43
N SER A 137 -35.02 9.58 -18.82
CA SER A 137 -36.06 10.34 -18.12
C SER A 137 -35.73 10.56 -16.64
N TYR A 138 -34.46 10.73 -16.29
CA TYR A 138 -33.92 10.91 -14.93
C TYR A 138 -34.07 9.67 -14.02
N GLU A 139 -34.29 8.49 -14.56
CA GLU A 139 -34.27 7.23 -13.83
C GLU A 139 -32.90 6.56 -14.01
N PHE A 140 -32.01 6.65 -13.00
CA PHE A 140 -30.64 6.16 -13.08
C PHE A 140 -30.57 4.65 -12.94
N SER A 141 -29.83 4.01 -13.83
CA SER A 141 -29.39 2.62 -13.73
C SER A 141 -27.90 2.54 -14.08
N GLU A 142 -27.12 1.86 -13.25
CA GLU A 142 -25.69 1.66 -13.46
C GLU A 142 -25.40 0.99 -14.80
N GLN A 143 -26.14 -0.07 -15.14
CA GLN A 143 -25.95 -0.83 -16.38
C GLN A 143 -26.25 0.03 -17.62
N GLU A 144 -27.29 0.81 -17.59
CA GLU A 144 -27.67 1.72 -18.68
C GLU A 144 -26.63 2.83 -18.84
N PHE A 145 -26.09 3.34 -17.72
CA PHE A 145 -25.02 4.34 -17.74
C PHE A 145 -23.73 3.80 -18.37
N ILE A 146 -23.32 2.59 -18.00
CA ILE A 146 -22.13 1.93 -18.58
C ILE A 146 -22.30 1.79 -20.09
N LEU A 147 -23.44 1.27 -20.55
CA LEU A 147 -23.76 1.14 -21.97
C LEU A 147 -23.73 2.49 -22.70
N PHE A 148 -24.33 3.52 -22.10
CA PHE A 148 -24.33 4.88 -22.69
C PHE A 148 -22.92 5.43 -22.86
N VAL A 149 -22.07 5.29 -21.85
CA VAL A 149 -20.66 5.73 -21.88
C VAL A 149 -19.85 4.93 -22.91
N GLU A 150 -20.07 3.63 -22.99
CA GLU A 150 -19.38 2.79 -24.01
C GLU A 150 -19.67 3.24 -25.42
N VAL A 151 -20.94 3.46 -25.75
CA VAL A 151 -21.35 3.93 -27.07
C VAL A 151 -20.84 5.34 -27.33
N PHE A 152 -20.96 6.24 -26.37
CA PHE A 152 -20.43 7.61 -26.48
C PHE A 152 -18.92 7.62 -26.79
N GLN A 153 -18.15 6.77 -26.11
CA GLN A 153 -16.69 6.67 -26.29
C GLN A 153 -16.26 6.07 -27.64
N GLN A 154 -17.14 5.46 -28.41
CA GLN A 154 -16.82 5.01 -29.78
C GLN A 154 -16.46 6.21 -30.67
N THR A 155 -16.99 7.38 -30.39
CA THR A 155 -16.69 8.62 -31.13
C THR A 155 -15.47 9.34 -30.53
N THR A 156 -15.43 9.52 -29.22
CA THR A 156 -14.36 10.24 -28.54
C THR A 156 -14.17 9.71 -27.13
N ALA A 157 -13.01 9.14 -26.83
CA ALA A 157 -12.69 8.62 -25.49
C ALA A 157 -12.73 9.72 -24.40
N LEU A 158 -13.33 9.41 -23.28
CA LEU A 158 -13.25 10.23 -22.08
C LEU A 158 -11.87 10.07 -21.42
N ASN A 159 -11.33 11.16 -20.92
CA ASN A 159 -10.09 11.07 -20.15
C ASN A 159 -10.36 10.68 -18.68
N LEU A 160 -9.32 10.28 -17.98
CA LEU A 160 -9.41 9.81 -16.59
C LEU A 160 -10.08 10.83 -15.65
N ARG A 161 -9.85 12.12 -15.86
CA ARG A 161 -10.45 13.19 -15.03
C ARG A 161 -11.94 13.32 -15.26
N GLU A 162 -12.38 13.17 -16.50
CA GLU A 162 -13.80 13.19 -16.85
C GLU A 162 -14.52 12.01 -16.22
N LEU A 163 -13.95 10.79 -16.30
CA LEU A 163 -14.53 9.60 -15.68
C LEU A 163 -14.69 9.77 -14.17
N TRP A 164 -13.69 10.33 -13.48
CA TRP A 164 -13.82 10.59 -12.04
C TRP A 164 -14.77 11.76 -11.71
N ALA A 165 -15.07 12.64 -12.66
CA ALA A 165 -16.03 13.73 -12.51
C ALA A 165 -17.49 13.29 -12.71
N VAL A 166 -17.71 12.12 -13.30
CA VAL A 166 -19.05 11.61 -13.67
C VAL A 166 -20.02 11.61 -12.49
N SER A 167 -19.65 11.04 -11.36
CA SER A 167 -20.53 11.00 -10.17
C SER A 167 -20.95 12.40 -9.72
N SER A 168 -20.02 13.35 -9.70
CA SER A 168 -20.32 14.73 -9.34
C SER A 168 -21.19 15.44 -10.38
N ALA A 169 -20.98 15.14 -11.67
CA ALA A 169 -21.78 15.69 -12.76
C ALA A 169 -23.23 15.17 -12.72
N LEU A 170 -23.42 13.86 -12.55
CA LEU A 170 -24.76 13.26 -12.42
C LEU A 170 -25.53 13.82 -11.21
N ARG A 171 -24.85 13.92 -10.05
CA ARG A 171 -25.47 14.52 -8.86
C ARG A 171 -25.83 15.99 -9.07
N LEU A 172 -24.95 16.76 -9.73
CA LEU A 172 -25.25 18.17 -10.06
C LEU A 172 -26.52 18.29 -10.89
N VAL A 173 -26.63 17.55 -11.99
CA VAL A 173 -27.79 17.59 -12.90
C VAL A 173 -29.07 17.12 -12.18
N LEU A 174 -28.99 16.05 -11.38
CA LEU A 174 -30.13 15.57 -10.59
C LEU A 174 -30.59 16.60 -9.56
N LEU A 175 -29.68 17.26 -8.87
CA LEU A 175 -30.03 18.32 -7.90
C LEU A 175 -30.63 19.56 -8.58
N GLU A 176 -30.15 19.93 -9.77
CA GLU A 176 -30.73 21.02 -10.57
C GLU A 176 -32.16 20.67 -10.98
N GLU A 177 -32.39 19.45 -11.43
CA GLU A 177 -33.75 18.99 -11.80
C GLU A 177 -34.67 18.89 -10.57
N ILE A 178 -34.15 18.43 -9.41
CA ILE A 178 -34.91 18.45 -8.15
C ILE A 178 -35.27 19.89 -7.75
N ALA A 179 -34.40 20.87 -7.96
CA ALA A 179 -34.70 22.27 -7.69
C ALA A 179 -35.81 22.81 -8.61
N ILE A 180 -35.79 22.44 -9.89
CA ILE A 180 -36.80 22.83 -10.88
C ILE A 180 -38.15 22.21 -10.55
N ARG A 181 -38.19 20.87 -10.39
CA ARG A 181 -39.40 20.12 -10.10
C ARG A 181 -39.94 20.44 -8.71
N GLY A 182 -39.08 20.59 -7.72
CA GLY A 182 -39.45 20.99 -6.36
C GLY A 182 -40.13 22.37 -6.32
N LYS A 183 -39.56 23.37 -7.04
CA LYS A 183 -40.23 24.68 -7.17
C LYS A 183 -41.59 24.61 -7.85
N LYS A 184 -41.77 23.74 -8.84
CA LYS A 184 -43.07 23.52 -9.51
C LYS A 184 -44.05 22.89 -8.53
N LEU A 185 -43.61 21.88 -7.79
CA LEU A 185 -44.40 21.20 -6.75
C LEU A 185 -44.88 22.17 -5.66
N LEU A 186 -44.00 23.07 -5.18
CA LEU A 186 -44.37 24.07 -4.17
C LEU A 186 -45.40 25.07 -4.65
N LYS A 187 -45.52 25.31 -5.98
CA LYS A 187 -46.54 26.20 -6.57
C LYS A 187 -47.87 25.52 -6.79
N SER A 188 -47.87 24.21 -7.06
CA SER A 188 -49.07 23.43 -7.39
C SER A 188 -49.02 22.05 -6.77
N PRO A 189 -49.21 21.90 -5.44
CA PRO A 189 -49.06 20.63 -4.73
C PRO A 189 -50.07 19.54 -5.17
N GLN A 190 -51.19 19.93 -5.77
CA GLN A 190 -52.25 19.01 -6.19
C GLN A 190 -52.05 18.41 -7.59
N GLU A 191 -51.10 18.92 -8.38
CA GLU A 191 -50.71 18.32 -9.66
C GLU A 191 -49.66 17.21 -9.41
N ASN A 192 -50.11 15.96 -9.34
CA ASN A 192 -49.27 14.75 -9.09
C ASN A 192 -48.29 14.42 -10.23
N SER A 193 -47.82 15.41 -10.99
CA SER A 193 -46.99 15.23 -12.20
C SER A 193 -45.58 15.75 -12.06
N SER A 194 -45.08 15.99 -10.85
CA SER A 194 -43.73 16.55 -10.67
C SER A 194 -42.63 15.51 -10.81
N ASN A 195 -42.93 14.23 -10.57
CA ASN A 195 -41.94 13.12 -10.62
C ASN A 195 -40.62 13.42 -9.89
N VAL A 196 -40.65 14.20 -8.80
CA VAL A 196 -39.46 14.53 -8.01
C VAL A 196 -38.90 13.28 -7.35
N SER A 197 -39.79 12.36 -6.94
CA SER A 197 -39.39 11.08 -6.35
C SER A 197 -38.45 10.26 -7.20
N VAL A 198 -38.57 10.31 -8.53
CA VAL A 198 -37.63 9.64 -9.46
C VAL A 198 -36.24 10.23 -9.33
N CYS A 199 -36.13 11.57 -9.36
CA CYS A 199 -34.82 12.23 -9.25
C CYS A 199 -34.17 11.99 -7.88
N VAL A 200 -34.94 11.93 -6.78
CA VAL A 200 -34.43 11.65 -5.43
C VAL A 200 -33.92 10.19 -5.32
N ARG A 201 -34.67 9.23 -5.90
CA ARG A 201 -34.22 7.83 -5.98
C ARG A 201 -32.91 7.72 -6.77
N SER A 202 -32.86 8.28 -7.96
CA SER A 202 -31.70 8.30 -8.80
C SER A 202 -30.48 8.95 -8.13
N LEU A 203 -30.69 10.05 -7.38
CA LEU A 203 -29.63 10.68 -6.59
C LEU A 203 -29.06 9.74 -5.53
N ARG A 204 -29.93 9.00 -4.84
CA ARG A 204 -29.54 7.97 -3.87
C ARG A 204 -28.78 6.84 -4.55
N ASP A 205 -29.25 6.34 -5.68
CA ASP A 205 -28.62 5.23 -6.41
C ASP A 205 -27.25 5.63 -6.94
N VAL A 206 -27.09 6.84 -7.50
CA VAL A 206 -25.78 7.45 -7.86
C VAL A 206 -24.88 7.54 -6.63
N GLY A 207 -25.43 7.82 -5.45
CA GLY A 207 -24.69 7.87 -4.18
C GLY A 207 -24.20 6.51 -3.71
N HIS A 208 -24.96 5.44 -3.95
CA HIS A 208 -24.65 4.07 -3.54
C HIS A 208 -23.80 3.30 -4.55
N THR A 209 -23.76 3.75 -5.82
CA THR A 209 -22.96 3.10 -6.87
C THR A 209 -21.48 3.04 -6.50
N ASN A 210 -20.89 1.86 -6.60
CA ASN A 210 -19.45 1.68 -6.50
C ASN A 210 -18.74 2.15 -7.79
N TRP A 211 -18.47 3.44 -7.88
CA TRP A 211 -17.87 4.05 -9.08
C TRP A 211 -16.53 3.47 -9.49
N LYS A 212 -15.83 2.77 -8.61
CA LYS A 212 -14.61 2.06 -8.99
C LYS A 212 -14.92 0.92 -9.93
N ASP A 213 -15.86 0.08 -9.55
CA ASP A 213 -16.23 -1.11 -10.32
C ASP A 213 -17.03 -0.74 -11.57
N ALA A 214 -17.95 0.23 -11.44
CA ALA A 214 -18.79 0.70 -12.55
C ALA A 214 -17.99 1.36 -13.70
N LEU A 215 -16.91 2.11 -13.39
CA LEU A 215 -16.12 2.80 -14.42
C LEU A 215 -15.01 1.94 -15.01
N GLU A 216 -14.60 0.86 -14.36
CA GLU A 216 -13.49 0.03 -14.83
C GLU A 216 -13.72 -0.55 -16.25
N PRO A 217 -14.88 -1.11 -16.60
CA PRO A 217 -15.12 -1.63 -17.94
C PRO A 217 -15.06 -0.57 -19.05
N VAL A 218 -15.35 0.69 -18.72
CA VAL A 218 -15.40 1.80 -19.70
C VAL A 218 -14.09 2.58 -19.80
N MET A 219 -13.04 2.20 -19.05
CA MET A 219 -11.73 2.86 -19.12
C MET A 219 -10.98 2.51 -20.41
N SER A 220 -11.04 3.38 -21.41
CA SER A 220 -10.37 3.17 -22.69
C SER A 220 -8.85 3.02 -22.59
N ILE A 221 -8.22 3.58 -21.57
CA ILE A 221 -6.78 3.45 -21.31
C ILE A 221 -6.45 1.99 -20.98
N ASP A 222 -7.28 1.30 -20.19
CA ASP A 222 -7.05 -0.07 -19.76
C ASP A 222 -7.06 -1.04 -20.96
N ARG A 223 -8.00 -0.86 -21.90
CA ARG A 223 -8.04 -1.68 -23.12
C ARG A 223 -6.73 -1.63 -23.92
N VAL A 224 -5.98 -0.54 -23.80
CA VAL A 224 -4.65 -0.41 -24.42
C VAL A 224 -3.57 -1.02 -23.54
N LEU A 225 -3.58 -0.72 -22.23
CA LEU A 225 -2.57 -1.23 -21.29
C LEU A 225 -2.69 -2.74 -21.03
N ASP A 226 -3.88 -3.33 -21.23
CA ASP A 226 -4.09 -4.79 -21.18
C ASP A 226 -3.33 -5.55 -22.29
N GLN A 227 -2.87 -4.85 -23.33
CA GLN A 227 -1.97 -5.40 -24.33
C GLN A 227 -0.51 -5.48 -23.83
N ASP A 228 -0.28 -5.35 -22.52
CA ASP A 228 1.01 -5.48 -21.88
C ASP A 228 1.71 -6.81 -22.24
N PRO A 229 2.89 -6.79 -22.90
CA PRO A 229 3.57 -8.01 -23.33
C PRO A 229 4.00 -8.93 -22.16
N ALA A 230 4.13 -8.38 -20.95
CA ALA A 230 4.40 -9.16 -19.72
C ALA A 230 3.14 -9.79 -19.11
N GLU A 231 1.95 -9.51 -19.65
CA GLU A 231 0.65 -9.98 -19.15
C GLU A 231 0.43 -9.68 -17.65
N ALA A 232 1.06 -8.61 -17.16
CA ALA A 232 1.00 -8.27 -15.74
C ALA A 232 -0.08 -7.22 -15.44
N TYR A 233 -0.32 -6.25 -16.34
CA TYR A 233 -1.23 -5.14 -16.11
C TYR A 233 -2.66 -5.59 -15.76
N SER A 234 -3.24 -6.49 -16.53
CA SER A 234 -4.60 -7.02 -16.31
C SER A 234 -4.75 -7.77 -14.99
N ARG A 235 -3.64 -8.29 -14.44
CA ARG A 235 -3.60 -9.03 -13.17
C ARG A 235 -3.23 -8.16 -11.96
N MET A 236 -3.03 -6.85 -12.14
CA MET A 236 -2.71 -5.93 -11.05
C MET A 236 -3.96 -5.58 -10.24
N ASP A 237 -3.76 -5.25 -8.96
CA ASP A 237 -4.82 -4.70 -8.14
C ASP A 237 -5.28 -3.32 -8.65
N PHE A 238 -6.48 -2.93 -8.27
CA PHE A 238 -7.08 -1.67 -8.71
C PHE A 238 -6.17 -0.46 -8.41
N GLU A 239 -5.54 -0.44 -7.25
CA GLU A 239 -4.70 0.70 -6.80
C GLU A 239 -3.44 0.84 -7.65
N SER A 240 -2.83 -0.28 -8.03
CA SER A 240 -1.67 -0.29 -8.93
C SER A 240 -2.04 0.11 -10.35
N ARG A 241 -3.19 -0.38 -10.89
CA ARG A 241 -3.70 0.10 -12.18
C ARG A 241 -4.01 1.59 -12.14
N GLN A 242 -4.59 2.06 -11.04
CA GLN A 242 -4.86 3.49 -10.84
C GLN A 242 -3.59 4.35 -10.77
N LEU A 243 -2.50 3.83 -10.20
CA LEU A 243 -1.20 4.48 -10.24
C LEU A 243 -0.73 4.68 -11.69
N TYR A 244 -0.85 3.65 -12.55
CA TYR A 244 -0.44 3.73 -13.95
C TYR A 244 -1.36 4.66 -14.75
N ARG A 245 -2.67 4.58 -14.58
CA ARG A 245 -3.66 5.51 -15.17
C ARG A 245 -3.33 6.97 -14.85
N LYS A 246 -3.05 7.27 -13.58
CA LYS A 246 -2.64 8.62 -13.14
C LYS A 246 -1.34 9.08 -13.78
N LYS A 247 -0.38 8.18 -13.99
CA LYS A 247 0.88 8.51 -14.68
C LYS A 247 0.64 8.82 -16.16
N VAL A 248 -0.16 8.00 -16.85
CA VAL A 248 -0.56 8.26 -18.24
C VAL A 248 -1.26 9.62 -18.36
N ALA A 249 -2.25 9.90 -17.51
CA ALA A 249 -2.97 11.17 -17.49
C ALA A 249 -2.04 12.37 -17.21
N ASN A 250 -1.10 12.22 -16.29
CA ASN A 250 -0.12 13.27 -16.00
C ASN A 250 0.82 13.53 -17.18
N ILE A 251 1.31 12.49 -17.85
CA ILE A 251 2.16 12.62 -19.03
C ILE A 251 1.38 13.29 -20.17
N ALA A 252 0.16 12.83 -20.44
CA ALA A 252 -0.70 13.42 -21.49
C ALA A 252 -0.98 14.91 -21.24
N GLN A 253 -1.26 15.28 -19.98
CA GLN A 253 -1.52 16.69 -19.63
C GLN A 253 -0.34 17.64 -19.93
N HIS A 254 0.89 17.12 -19.93
CA HIS A 254 2.11 17.91 -20.12
C HIS A 254 2.86 17.52 -21.42
N SER A 255 2.14 16.94 -22.37
CA SER A 255 2.60 16.62 -23.72
C SER A 255 1.54 17.03 -24.75
N ASP A 256 1.88 16.93 -26.04
CA ASP A 256 0.94 17.19 -27.14
C ASP A 256 0.15 15.92 -27.53
N CYS A 257 0.13 14.88 -26.68
CA CYS A 257 -0.49 13.57 -26.90
C CYS A 257 -1.71 13.38 -26.01
N SER A 258 -2.70 12.65 -26.51
CA SER A 258 -3.82 12.15 -25.70
C SER A 258 -3.39 11.02 -24.75
N GLU A 259 -4.21 10.71 -23.73
CA GLU A 259 -3.95 9.60 -22.81
C GLU A 259 -3.81 8.25 -23.54
N LEU A 260 -4.63 8.02 -24.57
CA LEU A 260 -4.55 6.82 -25.40
C LEU A 260 -3.24 6.73 -26.22
N GLU A 261 -2.76 7.84 -26.74
CA GLU A 261 -1.50 7.89 -27.49
C GLU A 261 -0.31 7.62 -26.56
N VAL A 262 -0.33 8.15 -25.33
CA VAL A 262 0.68 7.87 -24.31
C VAL A 262 0.67 6.39 -23.92
N ALA A 263 -0.51 5.80 -23.69
CA ALA A 263 -0.64 4.38 -23.38
C ALA A 263 -0.12 3.49 -24.53
N LYS A 264 -0.53 3.77 -25.79
CA LYS A 264 -0.03 3.06 -26.98
C LYS A 264 1.49 3.20 -27.14
N ALA A 265 2.06 4.38 -26.84
CA ALA A 265 3.51 4.58 -26.90
C ALA A 265 4.25 3.72 -25.84
N ALA A 266 3.68 3.56 -24.65
CA ALA A 266 4.24 2.72 -23.59
C ALA A 266 4.19 1.23 -23.99
N VAL A 267 3.05 0.73 -24.47
CA VAL A 267 2.89 -0.66 -24.96
C VAL A 267 3.87 -0.94 -26.09
N LYS A 268 3.98 -0.03 -27.08
CA LYS A 268 4.91 -0.18 -28.19
C LYS A 268 6.38 -0.29 -27.73
N LEU A 269 6.79 0.49 -26.73
CA LEU A 269 8.14 0.38 -26.17
C LEU A 269 8.36 -0.97 -25.48
N ALA A 270 7.35 -1.48 -24.77
CA ALA A 270 7.39 -2.81 -24.14
C ALA A 270 7.47 -3.94 -25.18
N GLU A 271 6.74 -3.84 -26.29
CA GLU A 271 6.81 -4.79 -27.41
C GLU A 271 8.19 -4.78 -28.08
N GLU A 272 8.77 -3.60 -28.33
CA GLU A 272 10.09 -3.45 -28.93
C GLU A 272 11.19 -4.16 -28.13
N CYS A 273 11.03 -4.26 -26.80
CA CYS A 273 11.97 -4.97 -25.92
C CYS A 273 11.80 -6.49 -25.91
N ARG A 274 10.61 -7.02 -26.24
CA ARG A 274 10.34 -8.47 -26.26
C ARG A 274 11.27 -9.23 -27.23
N HIS A 275 11.76 -8.58 -28.25
CA HIS A 275 12.65 -9.16 -29.25
C HIS A 275 14.15 -9.08 -28.90
N ARG A 276 14.50 -8.46 -27.79
CA ARG A 276 15.89 -8.39 -27.31
C ARG A 276 16.29 -9.66 -26.59
N ILE A 277 17.54 -10.06 -26.73
CA ILE A 277 18.10 -11.20 -26.01
C ILE A 277 18.68 -10.67 -24.69
N TYR A 278 18.22 -11.20 -23.58
CA TYR A 278 18.69 -10.85 -22.24
C TYR A 278 19.40 -12.05 -21.61
N ALA A 279 20.47 -11.78 -20.86
CA ALA A 279 21.20 -12.79 -20.11
C ALA A 279 20.39 -13.29 -18.89
N GLU A 280 19.54 -12.41 -18.33
CA GLU A 280 18.71 -12.67 -17.16
C GLU A 280 17.21 -12.55 -17.54
N PRO A 281 16.41 -13.64 -17.41
CA PRO A 281 15.00 -13.64 -17.78
C PRO A 281 14.16 -12.59 -17.04
N ARG A 282 14.52 -12.21 -15.81
CA ARG A 282 13.81 -11.21 -15.02
C ARG A 282 13.96 -9.81 -15.58
N ILE A 283 15.11 -9.51 -16.23
CA ILE A 283 15.29 -8.24 -16.95
C ILE A 283 14.36 -8.18 -18.16
N ALA A 284 14.27 -9.27 -18.91
CA ALA A 284 13.36 -9.37 -20.05
C ALA A 284 11.89 -9.16 -19.62
N LEU A 285 11.47 -9.83 -18.54
CA LEU A 285 10.11 -9.69 -18.01
C LEU A 285 9.83 -8.25 -17.54
N ARG A 286 10.79 -7.62 -16.87
CA ARG A 286 10.68 -6.23 -16.38
C ARG A 286 10.56 -5.23 -17.52
N GLU A 287 11.43 -5.30 -18.52
CA GLU A 287 11.46 -4.36 -19.64
C GLU A 287 10.31 -4.59 -20.64
N SER A 288 9.73 -5.80 -20.69
CA SER A 288 8.52 -6.07 -21.48
C SER A 288 7.22 -5.63 -20.78
N HIS A 289 7.28 -5.18 -19.52
CA HIS A 289 6.12 -4.66 -18.81
C HIS A 289 5.94 -3.16 -19.05
N VAL A 290 4.72 -2.73 -19.37
CA VAL A 290 4.37 -1.32 -19.59
C VAL A 290 4.74 -0.40 -18.43
N GLY A 291 4.67 -0.91 -17.19
CA GLY A 291 5.05 -0.19 -15.98
C GLY A 291 6.50 0.27 -15.96
N PHE A 292 7.41 -0.45 -16.60
CA PHE A 292 8.81 -0.05 -16.74
C PHE A 292 8.95 1.34 -17.38
N TYR A 293 8.10 1.65 -18.36
CA TYR A 293 8.08 2.93 -19.06
C TYR A 293 7.21 3.99 -18.40
N LEU A 294 6.25 3.60 -17.55
CA LEU A 294 5.35 4.54 -16.87
C LEU A 294 5.89 5.03 -15.52
N VAL A 295 6.47 4.13 -14.73
CA VAL A 295 6.82 4.41 -13.32
C VAL A 295 8.25 4.07 -12.95
N ASP A 296 9.04 3.45 -13.85
CA ASP A 296 10.38 2.96 -13.54
C ASP A 296 11.45 3.56 -14.46
N LYS A 297 12.62 2.90 -14.55
CA LYS A 297 13.83 3.36 -15.25
C LYS A 297 13.64 3.62 -16.76
N GLY A 298 12.63 3.01 -17.39
CA GLY A 298 12.28 3.24 -18.79
C GLY A 298 11.49 4.54 -19.05
N ALA A 299 11.00 5.22 -18.01
CA ALA A 299 10.20 6.42 -18.16
C ALA A 299 10.85 7.55 -19.01
N PRO A 300 12.17 7.80 -18.97
CA PRO A 300 12.79 8.78 -19.84
C PRO A 300 12.63 8.49 -21.34
N LEU A 301 12.58 7.23 -21.76
CA LEU A 301 12.35 6.83 -23.15
C LEU A 301 10.93 7.20 -23.60
N LEU A 302 9.94 6.91 -22.77
CA LEU A 302 8.56 7.32 -23.04
C LEU A 302 8.43 8.84 -23.07
N HIS A 303 9.01 9.55 -22.09
CA HIS A 303 8.99 11.01 -22.02
C HIS A 303 9.58 11.66 -23.29
N GLN A 304 10.68 11.13 -23.80
CA GLN A 304 11.27 11.59 -25.06
C GLN A 304 10.34 11.35 -26.26
N LYS A 305 9.74 10.14 -26.34
CA LYS A 305 8.87 9.73 -27.45
C LYS A 305 7.60 10.59 -27.55
N VAL A 306 7.01 10.97 -26.39
CA VAL A 306 5.78 11.79 -26.33
C VAL A 306 6.05 13.28 -26.10
N ARG A 307 7.31 13.74 -26.12
CA ARG A 307 7.74 15.13 -25.89
C ARG A 307 7.19 15.71 -24.58
N PHE A 308 7.26 14.93 -23.51
CA PHE A 308 6.78 15.33 -22.19
C PHE A 308 7.54 16.55 -21.65
N ARG A 309 6.81 17.53 -21.10
CA ARG A 309 7.35 18.77 -20.51
C ARG A 309 6.98 18.84 -19.04
N PRO A 310 7.79 18.25 -18.13
CA PRO A 310 7.45 18.18 -16.72
C PRO A 310 7.32 19.56 -16.08
N PRO A 311 6.33 19.79 -15.21
CA PRO A 311 6.23 21.01 -14.43
C PRO A 311 7.40 21.13 -13.43
N VAL A 312 7.63 22.35 -12.91
CA VAL A 312 8.79 22.67 -12.05
C VAL A 312 8.89 21.73 -10.85
N GLY A 313 7.79 21.46 -10.16
CA GLY A 313 7.77 20.53 -9.02
C GLY A 313 8.27 19.13 -9.38
N GLN A 314 7.84 18.57 -10.53
CA GLN A 314 8.31 17.25 -10.98
C GLN A 314 9.78 17.27 -11.43
N LYS A 315 10.27 18.39 -11.97
CA LYS A 315 11.71 18.55 -12.27
C LYS A 315 12.55 18.50 -11.00
N ILE A 316 12.10 19.15 -9.93
CA ILE A 316 12.78 19.12 -8.63
C ILE A 316 12.79 17.69 -8.07
N GLN A 317 11.64 17.00 -8.08
CA GLN A 317 11.54 15.62 -7.63
C GLN A 317 12.45 14.68 -8.44
N ALA A 318 12.48 14.84 -9.76
CA ALA A 318 13.36 14.06 -10.63
C ALA A 318 14.84 14.35 -10.37
N LEU A 319 15.21 15.62 -10.11
CA LEU A 319 16.58 16.01 -9.78
C LEU A 319 17.00 15.40 -8.42
N MET A 320 16.14 15.44 -7.41
CA MET A 320 16.39 14.84 -6.10
C MET A 320 16.65 13.33 -6.22
N ARG A 321 15.80 12.61 -6.97
CA ARG A 321 15.95 11.16 -7.20
C ARG A 321 17.15 10.82 -8.10
N LYS A 322 17.62 11.74 -8.94
CA LYS A 322 18.82 11.57 -9.76
C LYS A 322 20.10 11.71 -8.93
N HIS A 323 20.07 12.56 -7.91
CA HIS A 323 21.22 12.88 -7.05
C HIS A 323 20.86 12.66 -5.57
N PRO A 324 20.48 11.43 -5.18
CA PRO A 324 19.97 11.17 -3.84
C PRO A 324 21.03 11.34 -2.74
N ASP A 325 22.29 10.99 -3.02
CA ASP A 325 23.40 11.10 -2.08
C ASP A 325 23.71 12.56 -1.76
N GLU A 326 23.71 13.43 -2.77
CA GLU A 326 23.94 14.86 -2.58
C GLU A 326 22.80 15.50 -1.77
N VAL A 327 21.56 15.11 -2.05
CA VAL A 327 20.40 15.64 -1.33
C VAL A 327 20.40 15.21 0.14
N LEU A 328 20.60 13.93 0.42
CA LEU A 328 20.57 13.42 1.79
C LEU A 328 21.88 13.68 2.52
N LEU A 329 23.00 13.11 2.06
CA LEU A 329 24.27 13.10 2.80
C LEU A 329 24.91 14.48 2.82
N THR A 330 25.08 15.10 1.64
CA THR A 330 25.66 16.45 1.58
C THR A 330 24.76 17.47 2.27
N GLY A 331 23.43 17.34 2.09
CA GLY A 331 22.45 18.18 2.78
C GLY A 331 22.57 18.10 4.30
N VAL A 332 22.65 16.89 4.87
CA VAL A 332 22.83 16.70 6.32
C VAL A 332 24.14 17.30 6.80
N HIS A 333 25.27 17.08 6.09
CA HIS A 333 26.56 17.61 6.48
C HIS A 333 26.59 19.14 6.45
N LEU A 334 26.12 19.77 5.37
CA LEU A 334 26.09 21.23 5.25
C LEU A 334 25.17 21.85 6.31
N LEU A 335 24.02 21.27 6.56
CA LEU A 335 23.09 21.76 7.57
C LEU A 335 23.66 21.58 9.00
N THR A 336 24.32 20.46 9.28
CA THR A 336 25.03 20.25 10.57
C THR A 336 26.07 21.34 10.80
N LEU A 337 26.91 21.62 9.79
CA LEU A 337 27.92 22.68 9.88
C LEU A 337 27.28 24.06 10.07
N ALA A 338 26.18 24.35 9.39
CA ALA A 338 25.45 25.61 9.54
C ALA A 338 24.90 25.78 10.96
N ILE A 339 24.26 24.74 11.51
CA ILE A 339 23.71 24.73 12.88
C ILE A 339 24.86 24.94 13.90
N MET A 340 25.96 24.19 13.74
CA MET A 340 27.13 24.34 14.62
C MET A 340 27.76 25.74 14.55
N SER A 341 27.94 26.26 13.32
CA SER A 341 28.50 27.60 13.14
C SER A 341 27.62 28.65 13.78
N MET A 342 26.29 28.54 13.61
CA MET A 342 25.33 29.43 14.24
C MET A 342 25.42 29.35 15.77
N ALA A 343 25.45 28.15 16.34
CA ALA A 343 25.57 27.97 17.79
C ALA A 343 26.89 28.57 18.33
N VAL A 344 28.00 28.37 17.64
CA VAL A 344 29.29 28.96 18.02
C VAL A 344 29.23 30.48 17.99
N ILE A 345 28.68 31.08 16.92
CA ILE A 345 28.57 32.54 16.80
C ILE A 345 27.73 33.15 17.95
N PHE A 346 26.63 32.47 18.35
CA PHE A 346 25.77 32.98 19.42
C PHE A 346 26.27 32.69 20.84
N LEU A 347 27.09 31.65 21.04
CA LEU A 347 27.52 31.18 22.36
C LEU A 347 28.92 31.62 22.74
N THR A 348 29.72 32.16 21.78
CA THR A 348 31.12 32.58 22.04
C THR A 348 31.31 34.08 21.98
N ASP A 349 32.01 34.60 22.97
CA ASP A 349 32.47 36.01 22.98
C ASP A 349 33.86 36.15 22.32
N ALA A 350 34.25 37.37 22.00
CA ALA A 350 35.54 37.71 21.36
C ALA A 350 36.78 37.22 22.15
N TYR A 351 36.61 36.91 23.42
CA TYR A 351 37.69 36.44 24.33
C TYR A 351 37.70 34.91 24.52
N THR A 352 36.83 34.17 23.85
CA THR A 352 36.76 32.71 23.99
C THR A 352 38.00 32.06 23.36
N SER A 353 38.69 31.18 24.11
CA SER A 353 39.87 30.50 23.59
C SER A 353 39.55 29.57 22.43
N LEU A 354 40.42 29.51 21.44
CA LEU A 354 40.27 28.61 20.29
C LEU A 354 40.06 27.14 20.71
N GLY A 355 40.78 26.71 21.76
CA GLY A 355 40.63 25.36 22.30
C GLY A 355 39.21 25.06 22.83
N LEU A 356 38.59 26.02 23.49
CA LEU A 356 37.21 25.89 23.99
C LEU A 356 36.21 25.83 22.82
N ILE A 357 36.44 26.68 21.80
CA ILE A 357 35.61 26.65 20.57
C ILE A 357 35.64 25.27 19.89
N VAL A 358 36.86 24.71 19.66
CA VAL A 358 37.04 23.42 19.05
C VAL A 358 36.41 22.32 19.90
N PHE A 359 36.55 22.35 21.20
CA PHE A 359 35.94 21.41 22.12
C PHE A 359 34.41 21.50 22.11
N SER A 360 33.84 22.72 22.11
CA SER A 360 32.40 22.94 22.00
C SER A 360 31.86 22.46 20.66
N MET A 361 32.56 22.70 19.55
CA MET A 361 32.18 22.15 18.23
C MET A 361 32.16 20.62 18.22
N PHE A 362 33.13 19.98 18.87
CA PHE A 362 33.17 18.51 18.97
C PHE A 362 31.96 17.96 19.74
N LEU A 363 31.59 18.57 20.86
CA LEU A 363 30.41 18.18 21.65
C LEU A 363 29.10 18.47 20.91
N LEU A 364 29.00 19.62 20.22
CA LEU A 364 27.82 20.03 19.49
C LEU A 364 27.58 19.21 18.22
N PHE A 365 28.62 18.55 17.68
CA PHE A 365 28.52 17.83 16.40
C PHE A 365 27.38 16.81 16.37
N LEU A 366 27.29 15.93 17.37
CA LEU A 366 26.28 14.86 17.39
C LEU A 366 24.85 15.40 17.59
N PRO A 367 24.56 16.28 18.57
CA PRO A 367 23.24 16.88 18.72
C PRO A 367 22.80 17.71 17.50
N SER A 368 23.72 18.50 16.92
CA SER A 368 23.43 19.30 15.71
C SER A 368 23.15 18.39 14.50
N SER A 369 23.89 17.28 14.36
CA SER A 369 23.66 16.30 13.30
C SER A 369 22.28 15.64 13.44
N GLN A 370 21.78 15.43 14.66
CA GLN A 370 20.43 14.87 14.87
C GLN A 370 19.35 15.86 14.35
N SER A 371 19.49 17.13 14.68
CA SER A 371 18.56 18.18 14.20
C SER A 371 18.62 18.32 12.67
N ALA A 372 19.84 18.25 12.11
CA ALA A 372 20.03 18.31 10.65
C ALA A 372 19.36 17.14 9.93
N VAL A 373 19.55 15.90 10.42
CA VAL A 373 18.90 14.71 9.85
C VAL A 373 17.39 14.82 9.91
N GLN A 374 16.82 15.25 11.04
CA GLN A 374 15.38 15.39 11.18
C GLN A 374 14.81 16.44 10.21
N LEU A 375 15.48 17.59 10.05
CA LEU A 375 15.02 18.64 9.14
C LEU A 375 15.15 18.23 7.68
N ILE A 376 16.25 17.60 7.27
CA ILE A 376 16.43 17.11 5.90
C ILE A 376 15.39 16.01 5.60
N ASN A 377 15.15 15.08 6.53
CA ASN A 377 14.13 14.04 6.35
C ASN A 377 12.73 14.66 6.18
N PHE A 378 12.37 15.65 7.01
CA PHE A 378 11.12 16.38 6.89
C PHE A 378 11.00 17.09 5.53
N LEU A 379 12.04 17.75 5.05
CA LEU A 379 12.02 18.42 3.74
C LEU A 379 11.86 17.42 2.60
N ILE A 380 12.59 16.30 2.63
CA ILE A 380 12.49 15.25 1.59
C ILE A 380 11.07 14.67 1.54
N THR A 381 10.51 14.28 2.68
CA THR A 381 9.16 13.68 2.73
C THR A 381 8.04 14.69 2.44
N SER A 382 8.30 16.00 2.61
CA SER A 382 7.36 17.05 2.22
C SER A 382 7.35 17.32 0.71
N ILE A 383 8.45 17.06 0.02
CA ILE A 383 8.60 17.33 -1.43
C ILE A 383 8.32 16.07 -2.26
N LEU A 384 8.81 14.91 -1.82
CA LEU A 384 8.62 13.65 -2.53
C LEU A 384 7.31 12.98 -2.08
N PRO A 385 6.50 12.50 -3.02
CA PRO A 385 5.36 11.65 -2.67
C PRO A 385 5.84 10.28 -2.21
N ALA A 386 5.06 9.63 -1.35
CA ALA A 386 5.30 8.26 -0.92
C ALA A 386 5.39 7.31 -2.12
N GLU A 387 6.43 6.50 -2.17
CA GLU A 387 6.64 5.51 -3.23
C GLU A 387 5.82 4.26 -2.90
N ILE A 388 4.84 3.96 -3.76
CA ILE A 388 3.98 2.78 -3.64
C ILE A 388 4.45 1.75 -4.66
N LEU A 389 4.75 0.54 -4.19
CA LEU A 389 5.13 -0.56 -5.06
C LEU A 389 3.89 -1.18 -5.73
N PRO A 390 3.89 -1.39 -7.06
CA PRO A 390 2.78 -2.02 -7.75
C PRO A 390 2.63 -3.49 -7.33
N LYS A 391 1.39 -4.01 -7.39
CA LYS A 391 1.01 -5.34 -6.90
C LYS A 391 0.15 -6.08 -7.92
N LEU A 392 0.34 -7.39 -7.97
CA LEU A 392 -0.62 -8.30 -8.59
C LEU A 392 -1.79 -8.55 -7.63
N ASP A 393 -2.98 -8.70 -8.17
CA ASP A 393 -4.17 -9.03 -7.39
C ASP A 393 -4.27 -10.55 -7.19
N PHE A 394 -4.19 -10.96 -5.94
CA PHE A 394 -4.35 -12.35 -5.51
C PHE A 394 -5.49 -12.50 -4.50
N THR A 395 -6.45 -11.58 -4.53
CA THR A 395 -7.58 -11.58 -3.59
C THR A 395 -8.40 -12.87 -3.69
N ASP A 396 -8.61 -13.38 -4.89
CA ASP A 396 -9.38 -14.60 -5.11
C ASP A 396 -8.57 -15.86 -4.82
N SER A 397 -7.34 -15.97 -5.29
CA SER A 397 -6.43 -17.08 -5.03
C SER A 397 -4.99 -16.76 -5.44
N ILE A 398 -4.05 -17.35 -4.72
CA ILE A 398 -2.61 -17.27 -5.04
C ILE A 398 -2.25 -18.35 -6.06
N PRO A 399 -1.58 -18.00 -7.15
CA PRO A 399 -1.11 -18.99 -8.14
C PRO A 399 -0.12 -19.99 -7.53
N GLY A 400 -0.16 -21.25 -7.99
CA GLY A 400 0.71 -22.32 -7.49
C GLY A 400 2.22 -22.07 -7.64
N ASN A 401 2.64 -21.21 -8.59
CA ASN A 401 4.03 -20.75 -8.72
C ASN A 401 4.42 -19.64 -7.72
N CYS A 402 3.49 -19.19 -6.89
CA CYS A 402 3.69 -18.23 -5.81
C CYS A 402 3.42 -18.84 -4.43
N THR A 403 3.45 -20.19 -4.32
CA THR A 403 3.25 -20.90 -3.04
C THR A 403 4.17 -20.32 -1.96
N THR A 404 3.59 -20.01 -0.81
CA THR A 404 4.23 -19.22 0.25
C THR A 404 4.14 -19.93 1.60
N MET A 405 5.21 -19.85 2.39
CA MET A 405 5.25 -20.29 3.78
C MET A 405 5.34 -19.10 4.73
N VAL A 406 4.35 -18.94 5.61
CA VAL A 406 4.42 -18.01 6.74
C VAL A 406 5.22 -18.69 7.87
N ALA A 407 6.46 -18.28 8.05
CA ALA A 407 7.41 -18.86 8.98
C ALA A 407 7.52 -17.99 10.25
N VAL A 408 7.31 -18.60 11.42
CA VAL A 408 7.37 -17.95 12.72
C VAL A 408 8.50 -18.55 13.56
N PRO A 409 9.71 -17.95 13.53
CA PRO A 409 10.81 -18.35 14.37
C PRO A 409 10.52 -18.12 15.85
N THR A 410 10.64 -19.15 16.68
CA THR A 410 10.30 -19.07 18.11
C THR A 410 11.24 -19.92 18.98
N LEU A 411 11.16 -19.72 20.31
CA LEU A 411 11.74 -20.56 21.33
C LEU A 411 10.61 -21.24 22.10
N LEU A 412 10.73 -22.54 22.39
CA LEU A 412 9.78 -23.26 23.26
C LEU A 412 10.22 -23.07 24.70
N LEU A 413 9.46 -22.29 25.49
CA LEU A 413 9.83 -21.91 26.87
C LEU A 413 9.05 -22.69 27.92
N ASN A 414 7.74 -22.80 27.73
CA ASN A 414 6.81 -23.50 28.66
C ASN A 414 5.51 -23.83 27.92
N GLU A 415 4.68 -24.71 28.53
CA GLU A 415 3.44 -25.19 27.94
C GLU A 415 2.44 -24.06 27.58
N LYS A 416 2.25 -23.08 28.50
CA LYS A 416 1.33 -21.97 28.27
C LYS A 416 1.71 -21.17 27.03
N GLN A 417 3.00 -20.92 26.86
CA GLN A 417 3.51 -20.19 25.69
C GLN A 417 3.36 -21.04 24.41
N VAL A 418 3.59 -22.35 24.47
CA VAL A 418 3.40 -23.23 23.29
C VAL A 418 1.93 -23.20 22.83
N ARG A 419 0.96 -23.31 23.74
CA ARG A 419 -0.47 -23.19 23.40
C ARG A 419 -0.80 -21.82 22.79
N GLY A 420 -0.30 -20.73 23.35
CA GLY A 420 -0.48 -19.39 22.78
C GLY A 420 0.17 -19.21 21.38
N LEU A 421 1.31 -19.86 21.11
CA LEU A 421 1.91 -19.86 19.78
C LEU A 421 1.02 -20.55 18.73
N ILE A 422 0.39 -21.68 19.13
CA ILE A 422 -0.53 -22.43 18.25
C ILE A 422 -1.81 -21.62 17.98
N GLU A 423 -2.39 -21.01 19.03
CA GLU A 423 -3.55 -20.11 18.88
C GLU A 423 -3.24 -18.94 17.95
N ASN A 424 -2.09 -18.29 18.12
CA ASN A 424 -1.67 -17.20 17.24
C ASN A 424 -1.41 -17.67 15.79
N LEU A 425 -0.90 -18.91 15.61
CA LEU A 425 -0.71 -19.47 14.28
C LEU A 425 -2.05 -19.69 13.57
N GLU A 426 -3.05 -20.18 14.31
CA GLU A 426 -4.41 -20.38 13.84
C GLU A 426 -5.08 -19.05 13.46
N VAL A 427 -4.92 -17.99 14.28
CA VAL A 427 -5.46 -16.66 13.99
C VAL A 427 -4.86 -16.08 12.69
N ARG A 428 -3.55 -16.24 12.48
CA ARG A 428 -2.88 -15.82 11.23
C ARG A 428 -3.43 -16.56 10.02
N TYR A 429 -3.68 -17.86 10.16
CA TYR A 429 -4.30 -18.69 9.12
C TYR A 429 -5.72 -18.20 8.79
N LEU A 430 -6.58 -18.00 9.79
CA LEU A 430 -7.96 -17.56 9.56
C LEU A 430 -8.06 -16.21 8.85
N GLY A 431 -7.10 -15.32 9.09
CA GLY A 431 -7.03 -14.02 8.42
C GLY A 431 -6.45 -14.05 7.01
N ASN A 432 -5.71 -15.11 6.64
CA ASN A 432 -4.94 -15.16 5.39
C ASN A 432 -4.96 -16.55 4.74
N HIS A 433 -6.06 -17.28 4.89
CA HIS A 433 -6.13 -18.63 4.39
C HIS A 433 -6.24 -18.67 2.86
N ASP A 434 -5.45 -19.55 2.25
CA ASP A 434 -5.44 -19.84 0.81
C ASP A 434 -4.79 -21.23 0.60
N PRO A 435 -5.18 -22.00 -0.43
CA PRO A 435 -4.55 -23.30 -0.71
C PRO A 435 -3.04 -23.26 -0.91
N ASN A 436 -2.50 -22.13 -1.33
CA ASN A 436 -1.08 -21.91 -1.60
C ASN A 436 -0.37 -21.06 -0.52
N ILE A 437 -1.01 -20.86 0.65
CA ILE A 437 -0.37 -20.31 1.85
C ILE A 437 -0.31 -21.37 2.95
N HIS A 438 0.88 -21.58 3.49
CA HIS A 438 1.13 -22.53 4.56
C HIS A 438 1.74 -21.84 5.77
N PHE A 439 1.56 -22.40 6.98
CA PHE A 439 1.95 -21.76 8.23
C PHE A 439 2.88 -22.66 9.03
N ALA A 440 4.06 -22.17 9.39
CA ALA A 440 5.09 -22.95 10.06
C ALA A 440 5.59 -22.30 11.34
N LEU A 441 5.71 -23.10 12.41
CA LEU A 441 6.54 -22.76 13.55
C LEU A 441 7.95 -23.30 13.32
N LEU A 442 8.94 -22.40 13.30
CA LEU A 442 10.35 -22.75 13.31
C LEU A 442 10.86 -22.65 14.76
N SER A 443 11.05 -23.78 15.42
CA SER A 443 11.31 -23.80 16.86
C SER A 443 12.72 -24.21 17.24
N ASP A 444 13.24 -23.60 18.32
CA ASP A 444 14.42 -24.01 19.06
C ASP A 444 14.08 -24.13 20.55
N LEU A 445 14.90 -24.84 21.30
CA LEU A 445 14.89 -24.75 22.75
C LEU A 445 15.81 -23.61 23.24
N PRO A 446 15.61 -23.07 24.45
CA PRO A 446 16.49 -22.08 25.08
C PRO A 446 17.94 -22.57 25.19
N ASP A 447 18.88 -21.62 25.21
CA ASP A 447 20.29 -21.91 25.39
C ASP A 447 20.53 -22.69 26.69
N SER A 448 21.46 -23.67 26.68
CA SER A 448 21.77 -24.53 27.83
C SER A 448 23.25 -24.83 27.92
N ARG A 449 23.72 -25.11 29.10
CA ARG A 449 25.08 -25.65 29.34
C ARG A 449 25.20 -27.14 28.96
N GLU A 450 24.06 -27.83 28.87
CA GLU A 450 23.98 -29.25 28.53
C GLU A 450 23.39 -29.45 27.14
N PRO A 451 23.77 -30.50 26.41
CA PRO A 451 23.12 -30.86 25.16
C PRO A 451 21.62 -31.14 25.37
N ALA A 452 20.84 -30.91 24.31
CA ALA A 452 19.41 -31.17 24.38
C ALA A 452 19.14 -32.68 24.53
N ARG A 453 18.13 -33.03 25.38
CA ARG A 453 17.55 -34.37 25.35
C ARG A 453 16.56 -34.45 24.23
N GLU A 454 16.58 -35.58 23.50
CA GLU A 454 15.67 -35.80 22.33
C GLU A 454 14.18 -35.84 22.76
N ASP A 455 13.89 -36.28 24.00
CA ASP A 455 12.54 -36.43 24.55
C ASP A 455 12.08 -35.19 25.37
N ASN A 456 12.08 -34.02 24.72
CA ASN A 456 11.56 -32.83 25.42
C ASN A 456 10.02 -32.75 25.34
N PRO A 457 9.28 -32.72 26.47
CA PRO A 457 7.83 -32.72 26.47
C PRO A 457 7.19 -31.52 25.74
N LEU A 458 7.88 -30.37 25.63
CA LEU A 458 7.38 -29.22 24.90
C LEU A 458 7.40 -29.44 23.37
N ILE A 459 8.34 -30.23 22.85
CA ILE A 459 8.41 -30.58 21.44
C ILE A 459 7.26 -31.54 21.11
N THR A 460 7.03 -32.56 21.96
CA THR A 460 5.93 -33.51 21.80
C THR A 460 4.58 -32.78 21.81
N LEU A 461 4.33 -31.93 22.82
CA LEU A 461 3.11 -31.13 22.92
C LEU A 461 2.90 -30.24 21.67
N CYS A 462 3.94 -29.55 21.22
CA CYS A 462 3.84 -28.70 20.04
C CYS A 462 3.52 -29.55 18.78
N SER A 463 4.11 -30.73 18.65
CA SER A 463 3.85 -31.66 17.55
C SER A 463 2.42 -32.17 17.53
N GLU A 464 1.86 -32.49 18.69
CA GLU A 464 0.47 -32.94 18.85
C GLU A 464 -0.50 -31.83 18.47
N LEU A 465 -0.31 -30.63 19.02
CA LEU A 465 -1.18 -29.48 18.72
C LEU A 465 -1.16 -29.09 17.23
N ILE A 466 -0.02 -29.19 16.54
CA ILE A 466 0.03 -28.96 15.08
C ILE A 466 -0.74 -30.06 14.32
N ARG A 467 -0.68 -31.33 14.75
CA ARG A 467 -1.49 -32.39 14.14
C ARG A 467 -2.99 -32.15 14.35
N GLU A 468 -3.39 -31.77 15.55
CA GLU A 468 -4.79 -31.40 15.87
C GLU A 468 -5.29 -30.26 14.96
N LEU A 469 -4.46 -29.21 14.71
CA LEU A 469 -4.83 -28.15 13.78
C LEU A 469 -4.99 -28.68 12.35
N ASN A 470 -4.08 -29.53 11.87
CA ASN A 470 -4.19 -30.12 10.54
C ASN A 470 -5.44 -30.99 10.39
N GLU A 471 -5.81 -31.76 11.42
CA GLU A 471 -7.04 -32.54 11.46
C GLU A 471 -8.28 -31.64 11.46
N LYS A 472 -8.28 -30.57 12.25
CA LYS A 472 -9.38 -29.60 12.36
C LYS A 472 -9.73 -28.96 11.00
N TYR A 473 -8.73 -28.67 10.19
CA TYR A 473 -8.89 -27.96 8.91
C TYR A 473 -8.74 -28.86 7.67
N ALA A 474 -8.65 -30.18 7.85
CA ALA A 474 -8.45 -31.15 6.74
C ALA A 474 -9.49 -31.07 5.62
N SER A 475 -10.74 -30.69 5.95
CA SER A 475 -11.85 -30.61 5.00
C SER A 475 -11.87 -29.35 4.12
N GLN A 476 -11.04 -28.36 4.43
CA GLN A 476 -11.13 -27.04 3.78
C GLN A 476 -10.21 -26.85 2.59
N ASN A 477 -9.45 -27.88 2.16
CA ASN A 477 -8.44 -27.82 1.09
C ASN A 477 -7.51 -26.59 1.21
N ALA A 478 -7.38 -26.05 2.41
CA ALA A 478 -6.62 -24.87 2.72
C ALA A 478 -5.21 -25.27 3.18
N GLY A 479 -4.33 -24.29 3.20
CA GLY A 479 -2.93 -24.49 3.57
C GLY A 479 -2.73 -25.26 4.87
N SER A 480 -1.62 -26.01 4.94
CA SER A 480 -1.30 -26.88 6.07
C SER A 480 -0.49 -26.16 7.13
N PHE A 481 -0.52 -26.69 8.35
CA PHE A 481 0.32 -26.22 9.46
C PHE A 481 1.54 -27.13 9.63
N PHE A 482 2.69 -26.50 9.93
CA PHE A 482 3.98 -27.18 10.03
C PHE A 482 4.68 -26.86 11.33
N LEU A 483 5.45 -27.83 11.81
CA LEU A 483 6.45 -27.65 12.84
C LEU A 483 7.81 -28.09 12.29
N PHE A 484 8.80 -27.24 12.41
CA PHE A 484 10.20 -27.56 12.17
C PHE A 484 11.00 -27.24 13.42
N HIS A 485 11.54 -28.27 14.09
CA HIS A 485 12.33 -28.11 15.30
C HIS A 485 13.78 -28.45 15.05
N ARG A 486 14.71 -27.52 15.39
CA ARG A 486 16.15 -27.74 15.26
C ARG A 486 16.77 -28.32 16.52
N HIS A 487 17.83 -29.09 16.35
CA HIS A 487 18.68 -29.48 17.45
C HIS A 487 19.63 -28.33 17.86
N ARG A 488 20.08 -28.32 19.12
CA ARG A 488 21.10 -27.40 19.63
C ARG A 488 22.49 -27.83 19.13
N VAL A 489 23.32 -26.83 18.83
CA VAL A 489 24.73 -26.99 18.47
C VAL A 489 25.58 -26.26 19.51
N TYR A 490 26.76 -26.82 19.86
CA TYR A 490 27.63 -26.15 20.79
C TYR A 490 28.31 -24.93 20.17
N ASN A 491 28.17 -23.78 20.81
CA ASN A 491 28.84 -22.55 20.43
C ASN A 491 30.04 -22.29 21.31
N PRO A 492 31.27 -22.42 20.78
CA PRO A 492 32.50 -22.25 21.56
C PRO A 492 32.71 -20.84 22.13
N ARG A 493 32.20 -19.80 21.47
CA ARG A 493 32.30 -18.39 21.91
C ARG A 493 31.41 -18.12 23.12
N GLU A 494 30.16 -18.60 23.08
CA GLU A 494 29.21 -18.42 24.18
C GLU A 494 29.29 -19.55 25.22
N LYS A 495 30.07 -20.60 24.98
CA LYS A 495 30.22 -21.79 25.84
C LYS A 495 28.87 -22.42 26.22
N SER A 496 27.94 -22.46 25.27
CA SER A 496 26.57 -22.95 25.46
C SER A 496 26.10 -23.76 24.25
N TRP A 497 25.15 -24.67 24.50
CA TRP A 497 24.38 -25.37 23.49
C TRP A 497 23.20 -24.50 23.10
N MET A 498 23.06 -24.13 21.83
CA MET A 498 22.05 -23.21 21.34
C MET A 498 21.62 -23.55 19.91
N GLY A 499 20.48 -23.02 19.46
CA GLY A 499 20.13 -23.02 18.06
C GLY A 499 21.13 -22.15 17.29
N TRP A 500 21.80 -22.74 16.28
CA TRP A 500 22.86 -22.04 15.50
C TRP A 500 22.35 -20.70 14.98
N GLU A 501 23.08 -19.61 15.23
CA GLU A 501 22.79 -18.25 14.77
C GLU A 501 21.35 -17.78 15.08
N ARG A 502 20.68 -18.40 16.02
CA ARG A 502 19.32 -18.02 16.47
C ARG A 502 18.35 -17.86 15.31
N LYS A 503 17.69 -16.68 15.18
CA LYS A 503 16.69 -16.41 14.13
C LYS A 503 17.29 -16.51 12.73
N ARG A 504 18.45 -15.86 12.48
CA ARG A 504 19.10 -15.87 11.17
C ARG A 504 19.45 -17.29 10.71
N GLY A 505 20.19 -18.02 11.51
CA GLY A 505 20.58 -19.39 11.18
C GLY A 505 19.38 -20.30 10.99
N LYS A 506 18.30 -20.08 11.74
CA LYS A 506 17.03 -20.82 11.60
C LYS A 506 16.40 -20.59 10.24
N LEU A 507 16.34 -19.35 9.76
CA LEU A 507 15.80 -19.02 8.44
C LEU A 507 16.72 -19.50 7.30
N LEU A 508 18.04 -19.39 7.47
CA LEU A 508 19.00 -19.94 6.49
C LEU A 508 18.93 -21.47 6.38
N ASP A 509 18.86 -22.17 7.51
CA ASP A 509 18.66 -23.63 7.53
C ASP A 509 17.32 -24.02 6.90
N PHE A 510 16.28 -23.24 7.17
CA PHE A 510 14.98 -23.46 6.57
C PHE A 510 15.00 -23.26 5.05
N ASN A 511 15.67 -22.23 4.55
CA ASN A 511 15.86 -22.03 3.11
C ASN A 511 16.63 -23.20 2.47
N LYS A 512 17.67 -23.75 3.14
CA LYS A 512 18.38 -24.94 2.67
C LYS A 512 17.49 -26.18 2.62
N LEU A 513 16.61 -26.34 3.59
CA LEU A 513 15.61 -27.43 3.60
C LEU A 513 14.65 -27.30 2.42
N LEU A 514 14.09 -26.08 2.18
CA LEU A 514 13.20 -25.80 1.06
C LEU A 514 13.84 -26.07 -0.31
N LEU A 515 15.15 -25.77 -0.43
CA LEU A 515 15.94 -26.01 -1.65
C LEU A 515 16.51 -27.46 -1.75
N GLY A 516 16.21 -28.31 -0.78
CA GLY A 516 16.69 -29.70 -0.78
C GLY A 516 18.19 -29.87 -0.59
N GLN A 517 18.89 -28.85 -0.03
CA GLN A 517 20.35 -28.85 0.12
C GLN A 517 20.83 -29.42 1.45
N TYR A 518 20.17 -29.07 2.55
CA TYR A 518 20.55 -29.48 3.91
C TYR A 518 19.35 -29.48 4.84
N ASP A 519 19.30 -30.44 5.75
CA ASP A 519 18.22 -30.62 6.72
C ASP A 519 18.78 -30.61 8.16
N SER A 520 18.53 -29.54 8.90
CA SER A 520 18.91 -29.39 10.32
C SER A 520 17.74 -29.63 11.28
N PHE A 521 16.59 -30.08 10.79
CA PHE A 521 15.37 -30.23 11.57
C PHE A 521 15.03 -31.69 11.85
N PRO A 522 15.44 -32.27 13.00
CA PRO A 522 15.15 -33.66 13.34
C PRO A 522 13.65 -33.92 13.56
N VAL A 523 12.88 -32.91 14.01
CA VAL A 523 11.43 -33.05 14.15
C VAL A 523 10.71 -32.18 13.14
N LYS A 524 9.90 -32.83 12.33
CA LYS A 524 9.06 -32.20 11.31
C LYS A 524 7.65 -32.74 11.39
N VAL A 525 6.66 -31.86 11.38
CA VAL A 525 5.23 -32.18 11.32
C VAL A 525 4.60 -31.40 10.19
N GLY A 526 3.70 -32.02 9.44
CA GLY A 526 3.00 -31.44 8.29
C GLY A 526 3.28 -32.22 7.00
N GLU A 527 2.65 -31.83 5.89
CA GLU A 527 2.78 -32.46 4.58
C GLU A 527 4.05 -32.00 3.84
N LEU A 528 5.14 -32.74 3.98
CA LEU A 528 6.48 -32.32 3.50
C LEU A 528 6.62 -32.27 1.98
N SER A 529 5.72 -32.89 1.23
CA SER A 529 5.77 -32.92 -0.25
C SER A 529 5.63 -31.56 -0.90
N ILE A 530 5.11 -30.56 -0.17
CA ILE A 530 4.95 -29.19 -0.67
C ILE A 530 6.24 -28.34 -0.60
N LEU A 531 7.23 -28.72 0.22
CA LEU A 531 8.40 -27.90 0.51
C LEU A 531 9.14 -27.44 -0.76
N PRO A 532 9.35 -28.28 -1.79
CA PRO A 532 10.01 -27.85 -3.03
C PRO A 532 9.21 -26.84 -3.87
N LYS A 533 7.90 -26.68 -3.58
CA LYS A 533 7.03 -25.73 -4.28
C LYS A 533 7.04 -24.34 -3.65
N ILE A 534 7.56 -24.21 -2.41
CA ILE A 534 7.61 -22.93 -1.69
C ILE A 534 8.58 -21.98 -2.39
N ARG A 535 8.04 -20.93 -2.98
CA ARG A 535 8.81 -19.86 -3.62
C ARG A 535 9.09 -18.72 -2.66
N PHE A 536 8.09 -18.33 -1.87
CA PHE A 536 8.21 -17.19 -0.95
C PHE A 536 8.10 -17.61 0.50
N VAL A 537 8.78 -16.86 1.38
CA VAL A 537 8.66 -17.01 2.83
C VAL A 537 8.28 -15.65 3.42
N ILE A 538 7.20 -15.62 4.20
CA ILE A 538 6.84 -14.50 5.05
C ILE A 538 7.38 -14.80 6.44
N THR A 539 8.37 -14.05 6.91
CA THR A 539 8.92 -14.19 8.26
C THR A 539 8.26 -13.19 9.21
N LEU A 540 7.81 -13.66 10.37
CA LEU A 540 7.18 -12.87 11.42
C LEU A 540 7.79 -13.22 12.77
N ASP A 541 7.86 -12.27 13.70
CA ASP A 541 8.17 -12.60 15.10
C ASP A 541 6.97 -13.29 15.77
N SER A 542 7.20 -13.97 16.86
CA SER A 542 6.15 -14.73 17.56
C SER A 542 4.99 -13.87 18.07
N ASP A 543 5.28 -12.59 18.35
CA ASP A 543 4.35 -11.56 18.82
C ASP A 543 3.80 -10.65 17.70
N THR A 544 4.19 -10.89 16.44
CA THR A 544 3.70 -10.10 15.30
C THR A 544 2.37 -10.65 14.78
N GLU A 545 1.35 -9.81 14.72
CA GLU A 545 0.06 -10.11 14.10
C GLU A 545 0.13 -9.87 12.59
N LEU A 546 -0.56 -10.73 11.82
CA LEU A 546 -0.69 -10.63 10.37
C LEU A 546 -2.15 -10.27 10.03
N PRO A 547 -2.47 -9.01 9.76
CA PRO A 547 -3.83 -8.59 9.44
C PRO A 547 -4.41 -9.34 8.22
N ARG A 548 -5.75 -9.37 8.16
CA ARG A 548 -6.47 -10.06 7.08
C ARG A 548 -6.04 -9.57 5.70
N GLY A 549 -5.72 -10.50 4.80
CA GLY A 549 -5.33 -10.24 3.41
C GLY A 549 -3.92 -9.65 3.23
N SER A 550 -3.19 -9.36 4.33
CA SER A 550 -1.83 -8.79 4.22
C SER A 550 -0.84 -9.74 3.53
N ALA A 551 -0.99 -11.05 3.73
CA ALA A 551 -0.16 -12.04 3.05
C ALA A 551 -0.37 -12.00 1.53
N HIS A 552 -1.61 -12.01 1.05
CA HIS A 552 -1.94 -11.93 -0.37
C HIS A 552 -1.34 -10.68 -1.03
N ARG A 553 -1.46 -9.54 -0.38
CA ARG A 553 -0.90 -8.26 -0.87
C ARG A 553 0.63 -8.26 -0.88
N MET A 554 1.31 -8.83 0.13
CA MET A 554 2.77 -8.96 0.14
C MET A 554 3.25 -9.86 -0.98
N ILE A 555 2.59 -11.02 -1.19
CA ILE A 555 2.91 -11.96 -2.25
C ILE A 555 2.72 -11.31 -3.62
N GLY A 556 1.57 -10.65 -3.84
CA GLY A 556 1.30 -9.92 -5.07
C GLY A 556 2.32 -8.80 -5.35
N THR A 557 2.81 -8.13 -4.30
CA THR A 557 3.87 -7.11 -4.46
C THR A 557 5.18 -7.74 -4.91
N LEU A 558 5.66 -8.81 -4.26
CA LEU A 558 6.95 -9.42 -4.61
C LEU A 558 6.91 -10.16 -5.95
N ALA A 559 5.75 -10.73 -6.31
CA ALA A 559 5.55 -11.41 -7.59
C ALA A 559 5.48 -10.45 -8.79
N HIS A 560 5.22 -9.16 -8.57
CA HIS A 560 5.10 -8.17 -9.65
C HIS A 560 6.43 -8.01 -10.43
N PRO A 561 6.43 -7.93 -11.77
CA PRO A 561 7.64 -7.87 -12.60
C PRO A 561 8.65 -6.80 -12.22
N LEU A 562 8.20 -5.61 -11.82
CA LEU A 562 9.09 -4.51 -11.40
C LEU A 562 9.74 -4.72 -10.04
N ASN A 563 9.24 -5.65 -9.23
CA ASN A 563 9.71 -5.86 -7.87
C ASN A 563 10.60 -7.09 -7.73
N GLN A 564 10.66 -7.97 -8.72
CA GLN A 564 11.50 -9.17 -8.67
C GLN A 564 12.99 -8.81 -8.64
N ALA A 565 13.74 -9.52 -7.80
CA ALA A 565 15.16 -9.28 -7.58
C ALA A 565 16.01 -9.58 -8.82
N ILE A 566 16.89 -8.65 -9.19
CA ILE A 566 17.95 -8.83 -10.18
C ILE A 566 19.27 -8.82 -9.43
N ILE A 567 20.01 -9.92 -9.53
CA ILE A 567 21.27 -10.15 -8.79
C ILE A 567 22.45 -9.91 -9.72
N ASP A 568 23.36 -9.05 -9.27
CA ASP A 568 24.65 -8.87 -9.94
C ASP A 568 25.54 -10.10 -9.73
N PRO A 569 26.00 -10.76 -10.80
CA PRO A 569 26.81 -11.96 -10.69
C PRO A 569 28.22 -11.72 -10.07
N GLU A 570 28.77 -10.51 -10.15
CA GLU A 570 30.11 -10.18 -9.64
C GLU A 570 30.08 -9.96 -8.12
N THR A 571 29.16 -9.14 -7.63
CA THR A 571 29.05 -8.81 -6.19
C THR A 571 28.16 -9.78 -5.43
N ASN A 572 27.34 -10.54 -6.14
CA ASN A 572 26.29 -11.40 -5.61
C ASN A 572 25.36 -10.65 -4.64
N THR A 573 24.95 -9.44 -5.04
CA THR A 573 23.98 -8.59 -4.32
C THR A 573 22.82 -8.25 -5.24
N VAL A 574 21.66 -7.90 -4.66
CA VAL A 574 20.52 -7.43 -5.43
C VAL A 574 20.73 -5.98 -5.84
N VAL A 575 20.79 -5.72 -7.16
CA VAL A 575 21.02 -4.38 -7.71
C VAL A 575 19.77 -3.70 -8.25
N ASP A 576 18.72 -4.48 -8.55
CA ASP A 576 17.44 -3.98 -8.99
C ASP A 576 16.29 -4.87 -8.52
N GLY A 577 15.07 -4.34 -8.42
CA GLY A 577 13.99 -5.03 -7.72
C GLY A 577 14.32 -5.21 -6.23
N TYR A 578 13.75 -6.22 -5.60
CA TYR A 578 13.87 -6.47 -4.16
C TYR A 578 13.99 -7.97 -3.88
N GLY A 579 14.98 -8.37 -3.10
CA GLY A 579 15.03 -9.73 -2.55
C GLY A 579 14.11 -9.88 -1.34
N ILE A 580 13.90 -8.78 -0.60
CA ILE A 580 13.08 -8.72 0.62
C ILE A 580 12.14 -7.52 0.55
N LEU A 581 10.88 -7.70 0.95
CA LEU A 581 9.94 -6.61 1.18
C LEU A 581 9.57 -6.53 2.66
N GLN A 582 9.72 -5.34 3.22
CA GLN A 582 9.38 -5.01 4.59
C GLN A 582 8.00 -4.32 4.62
N PRO A 583 6.98 -4.87 5.28
CA PRO A 583 5.75 -4.14 5.55
C PRO A 583 5.98 -3.09 6.65
N ARG A 584 5.09 -2.11 6.72
CA ARG A 584 5.03 -1.18 7.84
C ARG A 584 4.75 -1.94 9.13
N VAL A 585 5.42 -1.56 10.21
CA VAL A 585 5.18 -2.13 11.54
C VAL A 585 4.36 -1.14 12.38
N GLY A 586 3.12 -1.50 12.66
CA GLY A 586 2.25 -0.77 13.58
C GLY A 586 2.35 -1.33 15.00
N VAL A 587 1.81 -0.57 15.95
CA VAL A 587 1.75 -0.99 17.37
C VAL A 587 0.32 -1.32 17.76
N SER A 588 0.12 -2.44 18.44
CA SER A 588 -1.18 -2.88 18.95
C SER A 588 -1.80 -1.83 19.89
N VAL A 589 -3.05 -1.43 19.63
CA VAL A 589 -3.81 -0.50 20.49
C VAL A 589 -3.93 -1.06 21.92
N GLN A 590 -4.09 -2.38 22.05
CA GLN A 590 -4.16 -3.02 23.36
C GLN A 590 -2.85 -2.90 24.14
N SER A 591 -1.69 -3.01 23.46
CA SER A 591 -0.39 -2.91 24.12
C SER A 591 -0.09 -1.49 24.58
N THR A 592 -0.54 -0.47 23.83
CA THR A 592 -0.37 0.95 24.23
C THR A 592 -1.18 1.32 25.47
N ALA A 593 -2.34 0.69 25.65
CA ALA A 593 -3.18 0.90 26.82
C ALA A 593 -2.70 0.17 28.09
N ARG A 594 -1.73 -0.78 27.99
CA ARG A 594 -1.25 -1.59 29.13
C ARG A 594 -0.44 -0.79 30.17
N SER A 595 0.20 0.30 29.80
CA SER A 595 0.99 1.12 30.72
C SER A 595 1.14 2.56 30.27
N ARG A 596 1.41 3.49 31.22
CA ARG A 596 1.72 4.89 30.90
C ARG A 596 2.99 5.03 30.03
N LEU A 597 3.97 4.16 30.25
CA LEU A 597 5.18 4.11 29.42
C LEU A 597 4.82 3.78 27.97
N ALA A 598 4.03 2.74 27.74
CA ALA A 598 3.60 2.36 26.41
C ALA A 598 2.78 3.49 25.75
N ALA A 599 1.83 4.09 26.46
CA ALA A 599 1.01 5.19 25.94
C ALA A 599 1.83 6.42 25.47
N ILE A 600 2.95 6.71 26.14
CA ILE A 600 3.80 7.87 25.82
C ILE A 600 4.80 7.55 24.69
N TYR A 601 5.39 6.36 24.71
CA TYR A 601 6.52 6.03 23.85
C TYR A 601 6.21 5.09 22.68
N ALA A 602 5.00 4.53 22.60
CA ALA A 602 4.63 3.63 21.49
C ALA A 602 4.43 4.35 20.15
N GLY A 603 4.35 5.67 20.13
CA GLY A 603 4.06 6.46 18.94
C GLY A 603 2.57 6.55 18.63
N GLU A 604 2.23 7.09 17.47
CA GLU A 604 0.84 7.16 17.02
C GLU A 604 0.30 5.76 16.68
N THR A 605 -0.73 5.36 17.40
CA THR A 605 -1.47 4.10 17.18
C THR A 605 -2.70 4.30 16.31
N GLY A 606 -2.71 5.35 15.51
CA GLY A 606 -3.84 5.71 14.69
C GLY A 606 -4.06 4.71 13.56
N PHE A 607 -5.19 4.02 13.58
CA PHE A 607 -5.78 3.47 12.36
C PHE A 607 -6.26 4.65 11.53
N ASP A 608 -5.38 5.25 10.73
CA ASP A 608 -5.85 6.14 9.69
C ASP A 608 -6.36 5.28 8.54
N ILE A 609 -7.68 5.11 8.52
CA ILE A 609 -8.40 4.35 7.48
C ILE A 609 -8.19 4.97 6.09
N TYR A 610 -7.74 6.22 6.02
CA TYR A 610 -7.66 7.01 4.80
C TYR A 610 -6.23 7.13 4.24
N THR A 611 -5.19 7.01 5.07
CA THR A 611 -3.79 7.06 4.63
C THR A 611 -3.19 5.65 4.56
N ARG A 612 -3.23 5.05 3.37
CA ARG A 612 -2.69 3.69 3.17
C ARG A 612 -1.18 3.65 3.06
N ALA A 613 -0.56 4.69 2.53
CA ALA A 613 0.88 4.77 2.33
C ALA A 613 1.52 5.84 3.22
N ILE A 614 2.63 5.50 3.86
CA ILE A 614 3.44 6.42 4.68
C ILE A 614 4.74 6.73 3.95
N SER A 615 5.14 8.01 3.93
CA SER A 615 6.43 8.43 3.41
C SER A 615 7.58 7.91 4.25
N ASP A 616 8.59 7.37 3.59
CA ASP A 616 9.89 6.98 4.15
C ASP A 616 11.01 7.58 3.31
N VAL A 617 11.98 8.23 3.95
CA VAL A 617 13.05 8.97 3.26
C VAL A 617 13.84 8.08 2.33
N TYR A 618 14.19 6.88 2.77
CA TYR A 618 15.02 5.97 1.98
C TYR A 618 14.22 5.37 0.82
N GLN A 619 12.99 4.92 1.09
CA GLN A 619 12.12 4.37 0.05
C GLN A 619 11.75 5.43 -1.00
N ASP A 620 11.38 6.66 -0.58
CA ASP A 620 10.89 7.71 -1.48
C ASP A 620 12.01 8.32 -2.33
N LEU A 621 13.23 8.41 -1.79
CA LEU A 621 14.38 9.02 -2.45
C LEU A 621 15.22 8.01 -3.23
N TYR A 622 15.52 6.83 -2.63
CA TYR A 622 16.43 5.81 -3.18
C TYR A 622 15.70 4.60 -3.75
N ARG A 623 14.39 4.47 -3.52
CA ARG A 623 13.63 3.24 -3.79
C ARG A 623 14.25 2.02 -3.07
N GLU A 624 14.70 2.22 -1.85
CA GLU A 624 15.28 1.18 -1.01
C GLU A 624 14.91 1.44 0.45
N GLY A 625 14.16 0.53 1.06
CA GLY A 625 13.77 0.59 2.47
C GLY A 625 14.81 0.03 3.42
N SER A 626 14.42 -0.15 4.69
CA SER A 626 15.23 -0.82 5.71
C SER A 626 14.52 -2.09 6.16
N PHE A 627 15.25 -3.20 6.27
CA PHE A 627 14.72 -4.45 6.79
C PHE A 627 14.86 -4.51 8.30
N THR A 628 13.82 -4.95 8.99
CA THR A 628 13.75 -5.06 10.45
C THR A 628 13.42 -6.48 10.93
N GLY A 629 13.68 -7.48 10.07
CA GLY A 629 13.52 -8.89 10.38
C GLY A 629 12.11 -9.44 10.16
N LYS A 630 11.18 -8.69 9.57
CA LYS A 630 9.81 -9.10 9.26
C LYS A 630 9.44 -8.73 7.84
N GLY A 631 8.74 -9.61 7.16
CA GLY A 631 8.31 -9.35 5.79
C GLY A 631 8.39 -10.58 4.91
N ILE A 632 8.31 -10.36 3.60
CA ILE A 632 8.35 -11.43 2.61
C ILE A 632 9.67 -11.41 1.83
N TYR A 633 10.17 -12.60 1.52
CA TYR A 633 11.34 -12.75 0.64
C TYR A 633 11.19 -13.96 -0.30
N GLU A 634 11.93 -13.92 -1.41
CA GLU A 634 12.04 -15.04 -2.33
C GLU A 634 13.18 -15.96 -1.90
N VAL A 635 12.88 -17.24 -1.70
CA VAL A 635 13.80 -18.23 -1.13
C VAL A 635 15.11 -18.33 -1.91
N GLU A 636 15.03 -18.50 -3.24
CA GLU A 636 16.20 -18.67 -4.10
C GLU A 636 17.10 -17.44 -4.10
N SER A 637 16.51 -16.24 -4.29
CA SER A 637 17.26 -14.98 -4.34
C SER A 637 17.97 -14.69 -3.03
N VAL A 638 17.26 -14.82 -1.90
CA VAL A 638 17.82 -14.55 -0.58
C VAL A 638 18.87 -15.58 -0.19
N HIS A 639 18.62 -16.87 -0.48
CA HIS A 639 19.61 -17.91 -0.24
C HIS A 639 20.89 -17.66 -1.04
N ARG A 640 20.78 -17.36 -2.34
CA ARG A 640 21.94 -17.06 -3.20
C ARG A 640 22.77 -15.90 -2.67
N VAL A 641 22.13 -14.84 -2.16
CA VAL A 641 22.79 -13.60 -1.72
C VAL A 641 23.36 -13.73 -0.30
N LEU A 642 22.69 -14.46 0.62
CA LEU A 642 23.04 -14.46 2.05
C LEU A 642 23.73 -15.73 2.54
N ASP A 643 23.71 -16.84 1.77
CA ASP A 643 24.40 -18.07 2.22
C ASP A 643 25.90 -17.83 2.33
N ARG A 644 26.48 -18.20 3.48
CA ARG A 644 27.90 -18.04 3.83
C ARG A 644 28.44 -16.61 3.76
N ARG A 645 27.56 -15.60 3.71
CA ARG A 645 27.96 -14.18 3.54
C ARG A 645 28.53 -13.56 4.81
N PHE A 646 28.18 -14.05 5.97
CA PHE A 646 28.60 -13.49 7.25
C PHE A 646 29.37 -14.51 8.10
N PRO A 647 30.40 -14.07 8.86
CA PRO A 647 31.16 -14.97 9.75
C PRO A 647 30.24 -15.61 10.78
N ARG A 648 30.46 -16.88 11.09
CA ARG A 648 29.67 -17.62 12.09
C ARG A 648 29.83 -17.04 13.49
N ASN A 649 28.75 -17.02 14.23
CA ASN A 649 28.70 -16.62 15.66
C ASN A 649 29.24 -15.20 15.92
N SER A 650 29.08 -14.26 14.97
CA SER A 650 29.62 -12.91 15.08
C SER A 650 28.59 -11.82 15.22
N LEU A 651 27.35 -12.03 14.77
CA LEU A 651 26.31 -11.00 14.69
C LEU A 651 25.11 -11.35 15.55
N LEU A 652 24.61 -10.38 16.35
CA LEU A 652 23.36 -10.46 17.09
C LEU A 652 22.18 -9.86 16.33
N SER A 653 22.40 -8.75 15.63
CA SER A 653 21.44 -8.08 14.78
C SER A 653 22.01 -8.03 13.37
N HIS A 654 21.30 -8.60 12.43
CA HIS A 654 21.76 -8.81 11.06
C HIS A 654 20.78 -8.23 10.03
N ASP A 655 19.56 -7.88 10.46
CA ASP A 655 18.47 -7.47 9.58
C ASP A 655 18.90 -6.33 8.63
N LEU A 656 19.62 -5.32 9.14
CA LEU A 656 20.09 -4.20 8.34
C LEU A 656 21.07 -4.65 7.24
N LEU A 657 21.99 -5.59 7.55
CA LEU A 657 22.91 -6.15 6.55
C LEU A 657 22.20 -7.03 5.55
N GLU A 658 21.27 -7.89 6.00
CA GLU A 658 20.46 -8.71 5.08
C GLU A 658 19.70 -7.81 4.10
N GLY A 659 19.10 -6.73 4.59
CA GLY A 659 18.46 -5.72 3.76
C GLY A 659 19.39 -4.99 2.81
N ALA A 660 20.67 -4.79 3.19
CA ALA A 660 21.68 -4.16 2.35
C ALA A 660 22.10 -5.06 1.18
N TYR A 661 22.33 -6.35 1.42
CA TYR A 661 22.75 -7.30 0.40
C TYR A 661 21.60 -7.78 -0.49
N ALA A 662 20.41 -8.03 0.11
CA ALA A 662 19.23 -8.49 -0.61
C ALA A 662 18.36 -7.34 -1.12
N ARG A 663 18.74 -6.10 -0.93
CA ARG A 663 18.01 -4.88 -1.27
C ARG A 663 16.55 -4.92 -0.78
N ALA A 664 16.33 -4.41 0.42
CA ALA A 664 15.01 -4.35 1.01
C ALA A 664 14.15 -3.25 0.38
N GLY A 665 12.87 -3.55 0.08
CA GLY A 665 11.86 -2.57 -0.27
C GLY A 665 10.86 -2.37 0.86
N LEU A 666 10.42 -1.13 1.12
CA LEU A 666 9.36 -0.85 2.07
C LEU A 666 8.01 -0.84 1.36
N VAL A 667 7.07 -1.67 1.84
CA VAL A 667 5.67 -1.68 1.39
C VAL A 667 4.84 -0.93 2.40
N SER A 668 4.82 0.41 2.27
CA SER A 668 4.27 1.32 3.28
C SER A 668 2.74 1.25 3.44
N ASP A 669 2.04 0.70 2.45
CA ASP A 669 0.59 0.51 2.43
C ASP A 669 0.12 -0.88 2.93
N ILE A 670 1.05 -1.73 3.38
CA ILE A 670 0.77 -3.00 4.05
C ILE A 670 1.35 -2.93 5.46
N GLU A 671 0.55 -3.34 6.45
CA GLU A 671 0.92 -3.26 7.86
C GLU A 671 0.93 -4.64 8.53
N VAL A 672 1.89 -4.84 9.43
CA VAL A 672 1.90 -5.89 10.44
C VAL A 672 1.91 -5.23 11.82
N ILE A 673 1.33 -5.88 12.83
CA ILE A 673 1.11 -5.26 14.15
C ILE A 673 1.97 -5.96 15.19
N GLU A 674 2.61 -5.18 16.06
CA GLU A 674 3.44 -5.69 17.17
C GLU A 674 2.99 -5.17 18.52
N ASP A 675 3.37 -5.92 19.56
CA ASP A 675 3.22 -5.48 20.93
C ASP A 675 4.36 -4.54 21.35
N TYR A 676 4.02 -3.48 22.09
CA TYR A 676 4.98 -2.59 22.70
C TYR A 676 5.31 -3.02 24.14
N PRO A 677 6.59 -2.94 24.58
CA PRO A 677 6.96 -3.31 25.94
C PRO A 677 6.23 -2.45 27.00
N SER A 678 5.53 -3.10 27.92
CA SER A 678 4.78 -2.43 28.99
C SER A 678 5.66 -1.93 30.15
N HIS A 679 6.90 -2.42 30.27
CA HIS A 679 7.82 -2.09 31.38
C HIS A 679 9.14 -1.54 30.86
N TYR A 680 9.68 -0.52 31.54
CA TYR A 680 10.96 0.10 31.22
C TYR A 680 12.12 -0.91 31.18
N SER A 681 12.17 -1.87 32.09
CA SER A 681 13.22 -2.90 32.10
C SER A 681 13.21 -3.79 30.86
N ALA A 682 12.03 -4.10 30.32
CA ALA A 682 11.88 -4.87 29.08
C ALA A 682 12.29 -4.03 27.88
N TYR A 683 11.85 -2.76 27.81
CA TYR A 683 12.25 -1.79 26.81
C TYR A 683 13.77 -1.59 26.78
N ASN A 684 14.39 -1.37 27.95
CA ASN A 684 15.82 -1.13 28.06
C ASN A 684 16.66 -2.36 27.64
N ARG A 685 16.24 -3.58 28.00
CA ARG A 685 16.87 -4.82 27.51
C ARG A 685 16.78 -4.97 26.00
N ARG A 686 15.63 -4.58 25.40
CA ARG A 686 15.43 -4.58 23.94
C ARG A 686 16.36 -3.55 23.27
N LYS A 687 16.40 -2.31 23.79
CA LYS A 687 17.28 -1.22 23.29
C LYS A 687 18.76 -1.59 23.39
N HIS A 688 19.19 -2.16 24.53
CA HIS A 688 20.56 -2.62 24.73
C HIS A 688 20.98 -3.68 23.71
N ARG A 689 20.10 -4.65 23.43
CA ARG A 689 20.37 -5.69 22.41
C ARG A 689 20.52 -5.08 21.02
N TRP A 690 19.70 -4.12 20.65
CA TRP A 690 19.79 -3.42 19.37
C TRP A 690 21.09 -2.64 19.24
N LEU A 691 21.41 -1.81 20.23
CA LEU A 691 22.66 -1.02 20.24
C LEU A 691 23.90 -1.93 20.14
N ARG A 692 23.91 -3.06 20.86
CA ARG A 692 24.99 -4.03 20.75
C ARG A 692 25.12 -4.61 19.33
N GLY A 693 23.99 -4.90 18.69
CA GLY A 693 23.95 -5.36 17.31
C GLY A 693 24.49 -4.31 16.33
N ASP A 694 24.06 -3.04 16.47
CA ASP A 694 24.53 -1.95 15.62
C ASP A 694 26.06 -1.78 15.70
N TRP A 695 26.65 -1.87 16.88
CA TRP A 695 28.11 -1.80 17.02
C TRP A 695 28.85 -3.04 16.48
N GLN A 696 28.24 -4.20 16.46
CA GLN A 696 28.82 -5.40 15.85
C GLN A 696 28.95 -5.28 14.32
N ILE A 697 28.05 -4.57 13.67
CA ILE A 697 28.10 -4.34 12.22
C ILE A 697 28.97 -3.15 11.81
N ALA A 698 29.57 -2.42 12.75
CA ALA A 698 30.48 -1.29 12.46
C ALA A 698 31.65 -1.67 11.54
N GLY A 699 32.08 -2.94 11.53
CA GLY A 699 33.12 -3.45 10.62
C GLY A 699 32.74 -3.32 9.14
N TRP A 700 31.44 -3.24 8.80
CA TRP A 700 30.96 -3.01 7.43
C TRP A 700 31.08 -1.55 6.94
N LEU A 701 31.60 -0.66 7.77
CA LEU A 701 32.03 0.68 7.34
C LEU A 701 33.40 0.65 6.64
N LEU A 702 34.14 -0.45 6.73
CA LEU A 702 35.46 -0.61 6.12
C LEU A 702 35.37 -1.07 4.66
N PRO A 703 36.38 -0.76 3.82
CA PRO A 703 36.39 -1.18 2.41
C PRO A 703 36.44 -2.69 2.20
N HIS A 704 36.88 -3.46 3.20
CA HIS A 704 36.93 -4.92 3.16
C HIS A 704 36.22 -5.49 4.38
N VAL A 705 35.33 -6.43 4.15
CA VAL A 705 34.42 -7.04 5.15
C VAL A 705 34.72 -8.53 5.31
N PRO A 706 34.51 -9.11 6.51
CA PRO A 706 34.70 -10.53 6.74
C PRO A 706 33.56 -11.35 6.11
N GLU A 707 33.92 -12.51 5.54
CA GLU A 707 33.00 -13.53 5.03
C GLU A 707 33.26 -14.87 5.74
N GLU A 708 32.33 -15.84 5.64
CA GLU A 708 32.47 -17.12 6.35
C GLU A 708 33.66 -17.93 5.88
N SER A 709 33.95 -17.94 4.58
CA SER A 709 34.94 -18.79 3.94
C SER A 709 36.27 -18.10 3.60
N VAL A 710 36.28 -16.76 3.63
CA VAL A 710 37.44 -15.94 3.26
C VAL A 710 37.69 -14.87 4.32
N ASP A 711 38.92 -14.58 4.66
CA ASP A 711 39.24 -13.63 5.73
C ASP A 711 38.67 -12.23 5.46
N ARG A 712 38.73 -11.72 4.23
CA ARG A 712 38.14 -10.44 3.84
C ARG A 712 37.88 -10.35 2.35
N VAL A 713 36.72 -9.81 1.98
CA VAL A 713 36.34 -9.49 0.60
C VAL A 713 36.07 -8.00 0.46
N ALA A 714 36.07 -7.48 -0.77
CA ALA A 714 35.66 -6.10 -1.03
C ALA A 714 34.22 -5.89 -0.56
N ASN A 715 33.97 -4.78 0.11
CA ASN A 715 32.62 -4.47 0.65
C ASN A 715 31.65 -4.05 -0.47
N PRO A 716 30.60 -4.80 -0.78
CA PRO A 716 29.71 -4.51 -1.90
C PRO A 716 28.53 -3.60 -1.53
N ILE A 717 28.39 -3.19 -0.26
CA ILE A 717 27.21 -2.42 0.17
C ILE A 717 27.18 -1.02 -0.46
N SER A 718 25.97 -0.53 -0.73
CA SER A 718 25.74 0.83 -1.26
C SER A 718 26.14 1.92 -0.26
N LEU A 719 26.35 3.15 -0.75
CA LEU A 719 26.59 4.31 0.10
C LEU A 719 25.40 4.58 1.03
N LEU A 720 24.18 4.33 0.58
CA LEU A 720 22.99 4.39 1.43
C LEU A 720 23.07 3.37 2.58
N SER A 721 23.41 2.13 2.30
CA SER A 721 23.53 1.09 3.33
C SER A 721 24.65 1.41 4.31
N TRP A 722 25.77 1.96 3.82
CA TRP A 722 26.84 2.51 4.66
C TRP A 722 26.32 3.62 5.57
N TRP A 723 25.55 4.57 5.03
CA TRP A 723 24.92 5.64 5.81
C TRP A 723 23.97 5.12 6.89
N LYS A 724 23.13 4.13 6.58
CA LYS A 724 22.23 3.50 7.57
C LYS A 724 22.98 2.96 8.78
N ILE A 725 24.17 2.35 8.56
CA ILE A 725 25.04 1.88 9.65
C ILE A 725 25.60 3.07 10.44
N VAL A 726 26.15 4.08 9.77
CA VAL A 726 26.68 5.30 10.42
C VAL A 726 25.59 5.99 11.24
N ASP A 727 24.38 6.12 10.70
CA ASP A 727 23.28 6.79 11.39
C ASP A 727 22.84 6.03 12.65
N ASN A 728 22.81 4.69 12.63
CA ASN A 728 22.54 3.90 13.83
C ASN A 728 23.60 4.11 14.92
N LEU A 729 24.88 4.09 14.54
CA LEU A 729 26.00 4.35 15.47
C LEU A 729 25.95 5.79 16.00
N ARG A 730 25.74 6.77 15.13
CA ARG A 730 25.58 8.17 15.49
C ARG A 730 24.46 8.36 16.50
N ARG A 731 23.26 7.83 16.23
CA ARG A 731 22.11 7.90 17.13
C ARG A 731 22.40 7.31 18.52
N SER A 732 23.19 6.25 18.59
CA SER A 732 23.60 5.65 19.87
C SER A 732 24.46 6.57 20.73
N LEU A 733 25.17 7.54 20.13
CA LEU A 733 26.05 8.48 20.78
C LEU A 733 25.43 9.85 21.05
N VAL A 734 24.28 10.18 20.43
CA VAL A 734 23.62 11.50 20.60
C VAL A 734 23.22 11.76 22.05
N GLU A 735 22.58 10.78 22.72
CA GLU A 735 22.12 10.93 24.10
C GLU A 735 23.30 11.16 25.08
N PRO A 736 24.37 10.35 25.06
CA PRO A 736 25.56 10.63 25.86
C PRO A 736 26.21 12.00 25.55
N ALA A 737 26.34 12.35 24.28
CA ALA A 737 26.93 13.65 23.89
C ALA A 737 26.10 14.83 24.40
N THR A 738 24.78 14.74 24.28
CA THR A 738 23.86 15.76 24.81
C THR A 738 23.96 15.88 26.32
N PHE A 739 24.09 14.76 27.05
CA PHE A 739 24.30 14.76 28.50
C PHE A 739 25.59 15.45 28.92
N PHE A 740 26.69 15.24 28.19
CA PHE A 740 27.95 15.92 28.47
C PHE A 740 27.96 17.41 28.06
N LEU A 741 27.08 17.83 27.18
CA LEU A 741 26.91 19.22 26.77
C LEU A 741 26.12 20.06 27.81
N LEU A 742 25.16 19.44 28.51
CA LEU A 742 24.35 20.04 29.58
C LEU A 742 25.13 20.15 30.89
#